data_9b30565be8a1b0eb68ba7142454dae97
#
_entry.id   9b30565be8a1b0eb68ba7142454dae97
#
_cell.length_a   1.000
_cell.length_b   1.000
_cell.length_c   1.000
_cell.angle_alpha   90.00
_cell.angle_beta   90.00
_cell.angle_gamma   90.00
#
_symmetry.space_group_name_H-M   'P 1'
#
loop_
_entity.id
_entity.type
_entity.pdbx_description
1 polymer ?
#
loop_
_entity_poly.entity_id
_entity_poly.type
_entity_poly.pdbx_seq_one_letter_code
_entity_poly.pdbx_strand_id
1 'polypeptide(L)'
;MIVLGVDIGGTFTDFVLFDGKGLKVHKVLSTPHNPAEAVFNGIRSLGVSKKQTWIIHGSTVATNTLLERKGAKVALTTTNGFEDVIEIGRQARSSLYDLFICRESPLVSQELRWGVKERVTATGEVVSGIKKGDLKKISTKLRRQGIESAAVCFPFSYKNPVNEEAVMKGLQQSGIHVSASCRILPEYREYERFSTTVVNAYVSPVMSRYITLLEDGLETNSISIMQSNGGSVSTVNAKRKAVNCILSGPAGGVIGASEVSRLTGIKKIISFDMGGTSTDVSLCDGGIRLTSQTVVSGMPIKIPVIDMNTVGAGGGSLAYIDPGGALRVGPLSADADPGPVCYGKGKKITVTDANLFLGRISPEHFLGGRMKLETDMVTKCMKVLAKKLGMTPVKAAEGIIDVANANMERAIKVISVEKGFDVRDYALVSFGGAGGLHACELAGRLSMKKILVPKNAGVLSALGMTVADIVKDYSRSVLLKVGESGYRELVKLFKPLESKGVKDVLSEGVGKNRIKIENSVDMRYMGQAHELNLPFKKSFIDDFHKLHKRSYGSAKSDYSIEVVNIRVRVTGKTRKPVMGKRPKGSLVKGKAIGKKVKCFFRGKWLKADVLDRNRVQKRSRINGPALIVEDTSTTFLAPEYICNIDDYDNLIIEKRILKHA
;
A
#
# COMPACT_ATOMS: atom_id res chain seq x y z
N MET A 1 10.84 -17.32 -19.02
CA MET A 1 9.56 -17.13 -18.28
C MET A 1 9.08 -15.72 -18.58
N ILE A 2 7.87 -15.60 -19.06
CA ILE A 2 7.25 -14.29 -19.32
C ILE A 2 6.45 -13.91 -18.06
N VAL A 3 6.68 -12.71 -17.54
CA VAL A 3 5.99 -12.20 -16.35
C VAL A 3 5.40 -10.83 -16.66
N LEU A 4 4.15 -10.63 -16.32
CA LEU A 4 3.43 -9.37 -16.47
C LEU A 4 2.96 -8.87 -15.11
N GLY A 5 3.47 -7.72 -14.70
CA GLY A 5 2.94 -6.96 -13.57
C GLY A 5 1.85 -5.99 -14.05
N VAL A 6 0.71 -6.00 -13.38
CA VAL A 6 -0.43 -5.12 -13.70
C VAL A 6 -0.87 -4.41 -12.44
N ASP A 7 -0.79 -3.07 -12.42
CA ASP A 7 -1.27 -2.24 -11.32
C ASP A 7 -2.40 -1.34 -11.77
N ILE A 8 -3.57 -1.49 -11.14
CA ILE A 8 -4.71 -0.60 -11.40
C ILE A 8 -4.68 0.54 -10.38
N GLY A 9 -4.37 1.74 -10.90
CA GLY A 9 -4.55 2.99 -10.17
C GLY A 9 -5.89 3.66 -10.48
N GLY A 10 -6.20 4.74 -9.76
CA GLY A 10 -7.44 5.50 -9.97
C GLY A 10 -7.54 6.17 -11.35
N THR A 11 -6.40 6.57 -11.94
CA THR A 11 -6.34 7.30 -13.22
C THR A 11 -5.80 6.43 -14.35
N PHE A 12 -4.76 5.66 -14.09
CA PHE A 12 -4.08 4.83 -15.07
C PHE A 12 -3.94 3.40 -14.56
N THR A 13 -3.94 2.46 -15.49
CA THR A 13 -3.56 1.06 -15.28
C THR A 13 -2.19 0.86 -15.91
N ASP A 14 -1.24 0.41 -15.13
CA ASP A 14 0.17 0.28 -15.45
C ASP A 14 0.55 -1.17 -15.72
N PHE A 15 1.34 -1.38 -16.75
CA PHE A 15 1.79 -2.70 -17.18
C PHE A 15 3.30 -2.72 -17.30
N VAL A 16 3.92 -3.74 -16.71
CA VAL A 16 5.34 -4.05 -16.87
C VAL A 16 5.49 -5.49 -17.31
N LEU A 17 5.87 -5.68 -18.55
CA LEU A 17 6.11 -7.01 -19.14
C LEU A 17 7.60 -7.31 -19.17
N PHE A 18 7.97 -8.45 -18.64
CA PHE A 18 9.28 -9.07 -18.82
C PHE A 18 9.15 -10.28 -19.74
N ASP A 19 9.72 -10.22 -20.95
CA ASP A 19 9.62 -11.26 -21.99
C ASP A 19 10.84 -12.19 -22.06
N GLY A 20 11.75 -12.09 -21.09
CA GLY A 20 13.01 -12.82 -21.04
C GLY A 20 14.19 -12.11 -21.74
N LYS A 21 13.93 -11.08 -22.54
CA LYS A 21 14.92 -10.26 -23.25
C LYS A 21 15.04 -8.87 -22.64
N GLY A 22 13.94 -8.31 -22.12
CA GLY A 22 13.90 -6.97 -21.58
C GLY A 22 12.59 -6.63 -20.90
N LEU A 23 12.50 -5.39 -20.38
CA LEU A 23 11.28 -4.82 -19.81
C LEU A 23 10.56 -3.98 -20.87
N LYS A 24 9.28 -4.22 -21.04
CA LYS A 24 8.36 -3.37 -21.82
C LYS A 24 7.36 -2.74 -20.85
N VAL A 25 7.16 -1.44 -20.99
CA VAL A 25 6.24 -0.65 -20.18
C VAL A 25 5.07 -0.21 -21.03
N HIS A 26 3.88 -0.33 -20.50
CA HIS A 26 2.66 0.15 -21.14
C HIS A 26 1.74 0.78 -20.10
N LYS A 27 0.98 1.79 -20.50
CA LYS A 27 0.07 2.52 -19.61
C LYS A 27 -1.21 2.83 -20.39
N VAL A 28 -2.36 2.48 -19.81
CA VAL A 28 -3.69 2.79 -20.36
C VAL A 28 -4.50 3.57 -19.33
N LEU A 29 -5.52 4.29 -19.76
CA LEU A 29 -6.48 4.91 -18.85
C LEU A 29 -7.25 3.82 -18.10
N SER A 30 -7.44 4.00 -16.80
CA SER A 30 -8.29 3.12 -16.01
C SER A 30 -9.75 3.28 -16.39
N THR A 31 -10.52 2.20 -16.23
CA THR A 31 -11.96 2.15 -16.46
C THR A 31 -12.68 1.94 -15.13
N PRO A 32 -13.00 3.00 -14.37
CA PRO A 32 -13.49 2.89 -12.98
C PRO A 32 -14.75 2.03 -12.82
N HIS A 33 -15.64 2.06 -13.82
CA HIS A 33 -16.88 1.26 -13.80
C HIS A 33 -16.64 -0.23 -14.03
N ASN A 34 -15.59 -0.59 -14.76
CA ASN A 34 -15.18 -1.97 -15.02
C ASN A 34 -13.65 -2.08 -15.07
N PRO A 35 -12.98 -2.22 -13.92
CA PRO A 35 -11.53 -2.25 -13.87
C PRO A 35 -10.87 -3.38 -14.69
N ALA A 36 -11.58 -4.49 -14.93
CA ALA A 36 -11.08 -5.61 -15.74
C ALA A 36 -10.89 -5.22 -17.23
N GLU A 37 -11.68 -4.29 -17.74
CA GLU A 37 -11.59 -3.84 -19.14
C GLU A 37 -10.25 -3.17 -19.43
N ALA A 38 -9.75 -2.32 -18.53
CA ALA A 38 -8.42 -1.72 -18.67
C ALA A 38 -7.32 -2.79 -18.70
N VAL A 39 -7.46 -3.86 -17.89
CA VAL A 39 -6.53 -5.01 -17.91
C VAL A 39 -6.56 -5.71 -19.28
N PHE A 40 -7.74 -6.02 -19.78
CA PHE A 40 -7.90 -6.68 -21.10
C PHE A 40 -7.34 -5.84 -22.25
N ASN A 41 -7.64 -4.54 -22.24
CA ASN A 41 -7.16 -3.60 -23.27
C ASN A 41 -5.64 -3.48 -23.25
N GLY A 42 -5.02 -3.37 -22.08
CA GLY A 42 -3.57 -3.30 -21.94
C GLY A 42 -2.87 -4.60 -22.39
N ILE A 43 -3.38 -5.76 -22.01
CA ILE A 43 -2.83 -7.07 -22.42
C ILE A 43 -2.95 -7.26 -23.94
N ARG A 44 -4.08 -6.86 -24.52
CA ARG A 44 -4.29 -6.90 -25.97
C ARG A 44 -3.30 -5.99 -26.71
N SER A 45 -3.12 -4.77 -26.22
CA SER A 45 -2.18 -3.80 -26.81
C SER A 45 -0.73 -4.27 -26.74
N LEU A 46 -0.36 -5.02 -25.70
CA LEU A 46 0.97 -5.60 -25.56
C LEU A 46 1.23 -6.81 -26.44
N GLY A 47 0.20 -7.41 -27.04
CA GLY A 47 0.32 -8.60 -27.89
C GLY A 47 0.86 -9.83 -27.16
N VAL A 48 0.54 -9.97 -25.86
CA VAL A 48 1.12 -11.00 -25.00
C VAL A 48 0.33 -12.31 -25.10
N SER A 49 1.03 -13.43 -25.19
CA SER A 49 0.42 -14.77 -25.12
C SER A 49 -0.13 -15.03 -23.72
N LYS A 50 -1.44 -15.08 -23.57
CA LYS A 50 -2.13 -15.29 -22.30
C LYS A 50 -1.72 -16.61 -21.63
N LYS A 51 -1.57 -17.70 -22.40
CA LYS A 51 -1.25 -19.03 -21.88
C LYS A 51 0.18 -19.21 -21.35
N GLN A 52 1.13 -18.40 -21.82
CA GLN A 52 2.56 -18.52 -21.46
C GLN A 52 3.03 -17.47 -20.46
N THR A 53 2.16 -16.58 -20.02
CA THR A 53 2.49 -15.44 -19.20
C THR A 53 1.94 -15.61 -17.79
N TRP A 54 2.82 -15.47 -16.80
CA TRP A 54 2.41 -15.35 -15.41
C TRP A 54 2.04 -13.89 -15.12
N ILE A 55 0.79 -13.66 -14.77
CA ILE A 55 0.25 -12.33 -14.48
C ILE A 55 0.20 -12.12 -12.97
N ILE A 56 0.86 -11.07 -12.47
CA ILE A 56 0.79 -10.66 -11.07
C ILE A 56 0.06 -9.32 -11.03
N HIS A 57 -1.09 -9.33 -10.39
CA HIS A 57 -2.03 -8.23 -10.46
C HIS A 57 -2.26 -7.57 -9.10
N GLY A 58 -2.02 -6.26 -9.03
CA GLY A 58 -2.43 -5.37 -7.95
C GLY A 58 -3.73 -4.67 -8.30
N SER A 59 -4.65 -4.61 -7.34
CA SER A 59 -5.98 -4.07 -7.57
C SER A 59 -6.41 -3.15 -6.45
N THR A 60 -7.01 -2.03 -6.81
CA THR A 60 -7.69 -1.13 -5.87
C THR A 60 -9.11 -1.56 -5.53
N VAL A 61 -9.63 -2.65 -6.15
CA VAL A 61 -11.04 -3.07 -5.99
C VAL A 61 -11.40 -3.30 -4.53
N ALA A 62 -10.60 -4.03 -3.76
CA ALA A 62 -10.88 -4.29 -2.34
C ALA A 62 -10.86 -2.98 -1.52
N THR A 63 -9.89 -2.12 -1.78
CA THR A 63 -9.73 -0.82 -1.09
C THR A 63 -10.88 0.12 -1.41
N ASN A 64 -11.21 0.28 -2.70
CA ASN A 64 -12.30 1.16 -3.13
C ASN A 64 -13.66 0.65 -2.66
N THR A 65 -13.91 -0.68 -2.70
CA THR A 65 -15.12 -1.29 -2.16
C THR A 65 -15.35 -0.87 -0.69
N LEU A 66 -14.28 -0.83 0.10
CA LEU A 66 -14.35 -0.45 1.52
C LEU A 66 -14.53 1.07 1.69
N LEU A 67 -13.76 1.89 0.97
CA LEU A 67 -13.78 3.35 1.05
C LEU A 67 -15.12 3.93 0.55
N GLU A 68 -15.63 3.42 -0.55
CA GLU A 68 -16.89 3.87 -1.17
C GLU A 68 -18.13 3.23 -0.55
N ARG A 69 -17.95 2.31 0.39
CA ARG A 69 -19.02 1.53 1.03
C ARG A 69 -19.94 0.80 0.03
N LYS A 70 -19.37 0.25 -1.04
CA LYS A 70 -20.06 -0.49 -2.12
C LYS A 70 -19.81 -2.01 -2.07
N GLY A 71 -19.68 -2.57 -0.88
CA GLY A 71 -19.47 -4.01 -0.70
C GLY A 71 -20.77 -4.82 -0.64
N ALA A 72 -20.61 -6.10 -0.32
CA ALA A 72 -21.72 -7.03 -0.20
C ALA A 72 -22.61 -6.69 1.00
N LYS A 73 -23.90 -7.08 0.96
CA LYS A 73 -24.77 -7.03 2.12
C LYS A 73 -24.39 -8.14 3.08
N VAL A 74 -23.85 -7.76 4.24
CA VAL A 74 -23.28 -8.67 5.24
C VAL A 74 -24.17 -8.80 6.46
N ALA A 75 -24.31 -10.04 6.97
CA ALA A 75 -24.81 -10.27 8.32
C ALA A 75 -23.67 -10.72 9.25
N LEU A 76 -23.70 -10.27 10.50
CA LEU A 76 -22.82 -10.74 11.57
C LEU A 76 -23.56 -11.80 12.41
N THR A 77 -22.96 -12.98 12.54
CA THR A 77 -23.42 -14.02 13.46
C THR A 77 -22.40 -14.15 14.59
N THR A 78 -22.83 -13.95 15.82
CA THR A 78 -21.95 -13.96 17.00
C THR A 78 -22.62 -14.68 18.18
N THR A 79 -21.91 -14.86 19.30
CA THR A 79 -22.49 -15.34 20.55
C THR A 79 -23.53 -14.36 21.05
N ASN A 80 -24.67 -14.87 21.54
CA ASN A 80 -25.75 -14.04 22.11
C ASN A 80 -25.20 -13.11 23.21
N GLY A 81 -25.53 -11.80 23.12
CA GLY A 81 -25.03 -10.74 23.98
C GLY A 81 -23.69 -10.11 23.52
N PHE A 82 -23.16 -10.50 22.35
CA PHE A 82 -21.95 -9.93 21.75
C PHE A 82 -22.22 -9.23 20.40
N GLU A 83 -23.47 -8.97 20.07
CA GLU A 83 -23.90 -8.39 18.79
C GLU A 83 -23.32 -6.99 18.57
N ASP A 84 -23.15 -6.22 19.66
CA ASP A 84 -22.73 -4.83 19.61
C ASP A 84 -21.21 -4.60 19.76
N VAL A 85 -20.39 -5.66 19.74
CA VAL A 85 -18.91 -5.54 19.81
C VAL A 85 -18.38 -4.60 18.72
N ILE A 86 -18.91 -4.68 17.49
CA ILE A 86 -18.47 -3.82 16.38
C ILE A 86 -18.98 -2.37 16.51
N GLU A 87 -20.09 -2.14 17.23
CA GLU A 87 -20.62 -0.81 17.54
C GLU A 87 -19.82 -0.15 18.65
N ILE A 88 -19.63 -0.87 19.76
CA ILE A 88 -18.91 -0.39 20.93
C ILE A 88 -17.47 -0.05 20.58
N GLY A 89 -16.79 -0.95 19.86
CA GLY A 89 -15.40 -0.79 19.44
C GLY A 89 -14.46 -0.54 20.61
N ARG A 90 -13.50 0.36 20.45
CA ARG A 90 -12.55 0.77 21.49
C ARG A 90 -12.99 2.00 22.29
N GLN A 91 -14.17 2.55 21.98
CA GLN A 91 -14.69 3.79 22.57
C GLN A 91 -13.74 5.00 22.49
N ALA A 92 -12.73 4.93 21.62
CA ALA A 92 -11.82 6.03 21.36
C ALA A 92 -12.50 7.10 20.52
N ARG A 93 -12.39 8.36 20.93
CA ARG A 93 -12.86 9.51 20.15
C ARG A 93 -11.79 9.88 19.13
N SER A 94 -12.18 10.18 17.89
CA SER A 94 -11.27 10.67 16.84
C SER A 94 -10.83 12.12 17.07
N SER A 95 -11.61 12.90 17.84
CA SER A 95 -11.24 14.22 18.35
C SER A 95 -11.65 14.33 19.82
N LEU A 96 -10.72 14.73 20.69
CA LEU A 96 -10.98 14.84 22.14
C LEU A 96 -11.85 16.05 22.49
N TYR A 97 -11.79 17.12 21.69
CA TYR A 97 -12.43 18.40 21.97
C TYR A 97 -13.67 18.67 21.11
N ASP A 98 -14.05 17.75 20.24
CA ASP A 98 -15.29 17.84 19.46
C ASP A 98 -16.41 17.10 20.19
N LEU A 99 -17.38 17.87 20.70
CA LEU A 99 -18.54 17.33 21.43
C LEU A 99 -19.60 16.74 20.50
N PHE A 100 -19.57 17.08 19.22
CA PHE A 100 -20.56 16.65 18.21
C PHE A 100 -20.05 15.56 17.28
N ILE A 101 -18.92 14.94 17.65
CA ILE A 101 -18.32 13.91 16.81
C ILE A 101 -19.23 12.70 16.68
N CYS A 102 -19.63 12.40 15.46
CA CYS A 102 -20.34 11.18 15.12
C CYS A 102 -19.33 10.10 14.68
N ARG A 103 -19.47 8.90 15.21
CA ARG A 103 -18.75 7.75 14.69
C ARG A 103 -19.30 7.35 13.33
N GLU A 104 -18.42 6.88 12.45
CA GLU A 104 -18.87 6.22 11.24
C GLU A 104 -19.67 4.96 11.60
N SER A 105 -20.83 4.78 10.95
CA SER A 105 -21.66 3.59 11.16
C SER A 105 -20.90 2.32 10.79
N PRO A 106 -20.99 1.25 11.57
CA PRO A 106 -20.44 -0.05 11.21
C PRO A 106 -20.92 -0.56 9.85
N LEU A 107 -20.16 -1.44 9.23
CA LEU A 107 -20.52 -2.06 7.93
C LEU A 107 -21.76 -2.96 8.03
N VAL A 108 -22.05 -3.45 9.23
CA VAL A 108 -23.23 -4.29 9.50
C VAL A 108 -24.15 -3.52 10.42
N SER A 109 -25.33 -3.19 9.93
CA SER A 109 -26.37 -2.50 10.71
C SER A 109 -26.93 -3.41 11.82
N GLN A 110 -27.52 -2.82 12.85
CA GLN A 110 -27.94 -3.53 14.06
C GLN A 110 -28.90 -4.69 13.77
N GLU A 111 -29.86 -4.52 12.86
CA GLU A 111 -30.82 -5.55 12.47
C GLU A 111 -30.21 -6.75 11.75
N LEU A 112 -28.95 -6.62 11.26
CA LEU A 112 -28.20 -7.68 10.60
C LEU A 112 -27.16 -8.34 11.52
N ARG A 113 -27.16 -8.02 12.81
CA ARG A 113 -26.32 -8.66 13.84
C ARG A 113 -27.16 -9.65 14.62
N TRP A 114 -26.74 -10.91 14.64
CA TRP A 114 -27.55 -11.98 15.23
C TRP A 114 -26.76 -12.79 16.24
N GLY A 115 -27.31 -12.89 17.45
CA GLY A 115 -26.79 -13.73 18.51
C GLY A 115 -27.24 -15.19 18.37
N VAL A 116 -26.32 -16.09 18.65
CA VAL A 116 -26.53 -17.54 18.68
C VAL A 116 -26.30 -18.05 20.10
N LYS A 117 -27.15 -18.95 20.55
CA LYS A 117 -26.97 -19.62 21.86
C LYS A 117 -25.85 -20.65 21.80
N GLU A 118 -24.64 -20.17 21.95
CA GLU A 118 -23.42 -20.97 22.04
C GLU A 118 -22.52 -20.36 23.12
N ARG A 119 -21.63 -21.14 23.69
CA ARG A 119 -20.64 -20.62 24.61
C ARG A 119 -19.36 -21.46 24.63
N VAL A 120 -18.24 -20.83 24.37
CA VAL A 120 -16.90 -21.33 24.64
C VAL A 120 -16.28 -20.44 25.71
N THR A 121 -15.57 -21.01 26.70
CA THR A 121 -14.90 -20.27 27.77
C THR A 121 -13.53 -19.74 27.33
N ALA A 122 -12.92 -18.90 28.16
CA ALA A 122 -11.55 -18.40 27.94
C ALA A 122 -10.49 -19.53 27.97
N THR A 123 -10.79 -20.68 28.62
CA THR A 123 -9.95 -21.88 28.62
C THR A 123 -10.11 -22.74 27.37
N GLY A 124 -11.18 -22.50 26.58
CA GLY A 124 -11.51 -23.25 25.37
C GLY A 124 -12.51 -24.39 25.61
N GLU A 125 -13.12 -24.49 26.79
CA GLU A 125 -14.17 -25.45 27.10
C GLU A 125 -15.47 -25.04 26.39
N VAL A 126 -16.20 -26.01 25.85
CA VAL A 126 -17.51 -25.82 25.22
C VAL A 126 -18.60 -26.03 26.26
N VAL A 127 -19.16 -24.93 26.78
CA VAL A 127 -20.30 -24.95 27.70
C VAL A 127 -21.62 -25.18 26.95
N SER A 128 -21.75 -24.61 25.75
CA SER A 128 -22.92 -24.80 24.90
C SER A 128 -22.53 -24.89 23.44
N GLY A 129 -22.95 -25.95 22.78
CA GLY A 129 -22.70 -26.19 21.35
C GLY A 129 -23.82 -25.69 20.45
N ILE A 130 -23.54 -25.60 19.15
CA ILE A 130 -24.51 -25.22 18.11
C ILE A 130 -25.51 -26.34 17.85
N LYS A 131 -26.80 -26.01 17.89
CA LYS A 131 -27.89 -26.94 17.57
C LYS A 131 -28.24 -26.87 16.08
N LYS A 132 -28.61 -28.01 15.45
CA LYS A 132 -29.06 -28.05 14.04
C LYS A 132 -30.23 -27.11 13.75
N GLY A 133 -31.15 -26.95 14.71
CA GLY A 133 -32.27 -26.01 14.59
C GLY A 133 -31.84 -24.53 14.47
N ASP A 134 -30.78 -24.14 15.15
CA ASP A 134 -30.26 -22.77 15.10
C ASP A 134 -29.64 -22.48 13.73
N LEU A 135 -28.89 -23.42 13.15
CA LEU A 135 -28.35 -23.30 11.80
C LEU A 135 -29.44 -23.10 10.75
N LYS A 136 -30.54 -23.87 10.85
CA LYS A 136 -31.68 -23.74 9.93
C LYS A 136 -32.35 -22.36 10.05
N LYS A 137 -32.54 -21.85 11.28
CA LYS A 137 -33.08 -20.51 11.54
C LYS A 137 -32.22 -19.42 10.94
N ILE A 138 -30.90 -19.47 11.18
CA ILE A 138 -29.95 -18.48 10.64
C ILE A 138 -29.97 -18.52 9.12
N SER A 139 -29.85 -19.69 8.50
CA SER A 139 -29.84 -19.86 7.05
C SER A 139 -31.13 -19.33 6.39
N THR A 140 -32.30 -19.60 7.00
CA THR A 140 -33.58 -19.06 6.54
C THR A 140 -33.65 -17.55 6.64
N LYS A 141 -33.15 -16.97 7.74
CA LYS A 141 -33.12 -15.52 7.98
C LYS A 141 -32.19 -14.82 6.97
N LEU A 142 -31.01 -15.38 6.70
CA LEU A 142 -30.06 -14.89 5.70
C LEU A 142 -30.71 -14.77 4.31
N ARG A 143 -31.36 -15.83 3.87
CA ARG A 143 -32.05 -15.86 2.55
C ARG A 143 -33.20 -14.85 2.46
N ARG A 144 -34.05 -14.77 3.49
CA ARG A 144 -35.19 -13.83 3.52
C ARG A 144 -34.75 -12.37 3.44
N GLN A 145 -33.61 -12.03 3.99
CA GLN A 145 -33.08 -10.66 4.01
C GLN A 145 -32.15 -10.36 2.83
N GLY A 146 -31.98 -11.29 1.89
CA GLY A 146 -31.11 -11.09 0.71
C GLY A 146 -29.64 -10.85 1.09
N ILE A 147 -29.14 -11.58 2.09
CA ILE A 147 -27.75 -11.48 2.53
C ILE A 147 -26.84 -12.23 1.56
N GLU A 148 -25.83 -11.54 1.08
CA GLU A 148 -24.82 -12.09 0.15
C GLU A 148 -23.66 -12.79 0.88
N SER A 149 -23.32 -12.32 2.07
CA SER A 149 -22.18 -12.79 2.84
C SER A 149 -22.44 -12.77 4.34
N ALA A 150 -21.86 -13.74 5.07
CA ALA A 150 -21.94 -13.83 6.52
C ALA A 150 -20.56 -13.76 7.16
N ALA A 151 -20.41 -12.89 8.17
CA ALA A 151 -19.30 -12.92 9.10
C ALA A 151 -19.70 -13.73 10.32
N VAL A 152 -18.92 -14.78 10.67
CA VAL A 152 -19.17 -15.61 11.86
C VAL A 152 -18.02 -15.36 12.82
N CYS A 153 -18.34 -14.82 14.01
CA CYS A 153 -17.35 -14.32 14.96
C CYS A 153 -17.76 -14.66 16.39
N PHE A 154 -17.13 -15.66 17.03
CA PHE A 154 -17.40 -16.01 18.43
C PHE A 154 -16.21 -15.60 19.31
N PRO A 155 -16.42 -15.10 20.55
CA PRO A 155 -15.38 -14.49 21.40
C PRO A 155 -14.13 -15.34 21.56
N PHE A 156 -14.24 -16.64 21.84
CA PHE A 156 -13.11 -17.53 22.10
C PHE A 156 -12.84 -18.57 21.00
N SER A 157 -13.32 -18.32 19.79
CA SER A 157 -13.08 -19.21 18.63
C SER A 157 -11.60 -19.38 18.26
N TYR A 158 -10.74 -18.45 18.67
CA TYR A 158 -9.28 -18.57 18.51
C TYR A 158 -8.67 -19.64 19.43
N LYS A 159 -9.34 -19.99 20.54
CA LYS A 159 -8.97 -21.10 21.44
C LYS A 159 -9.59 -22.42 20.97
N ASN A 160 -10.91 -22.43 20.74
CA ASN A 160 -11.66 -23.59 20.28
C ASN A 160 -12.65 -23.18 19.17
N PRO A 161 -12.39 -23.55 17.91
CA PRO A 161 -13.19 -23.09 16.77
C PRO A 161 -14.42 -23.94 16.50
N VAL A 162 -14.71 -25.00 17.28
CA VAL A 162 -15.71 -26.03 16.95
C VAL A 162 -17.09 -25.45 16.63
N ASN A 163 -17.60 -24.51 17.43
CA ASN A 163 -18.90 -23.90 17.24
C ASN A 163 -18.91 -22.99 15.99
N GLU A 164 -17.87 -22.20 15.80
CA GLU A 164 -17.74 -21.30 14.66
C GLU A 164 -17.60 -22.08 13.34
N GLU A 165 -16.83 -23.18 13.34
CA GLU A 165 -16.71 -24.06 12.19
C GLU A 165 -18.02 -24.80 11.86
N ALA A 166 -18.81 -25.18 12.87
CA ALA A 166 -20.12 -25.78 12.65
C ALA A 166 -21.08 -24.80 11.95
N VAL A 167 -21.12 -23.54 12.40
CA VAL A 167 -21.91 -22.48 11.75
C VAL A 167 -21.41 -22.22 10.33
N MET A 168 -20.09 -22.07 10.16
CA MET A 168 -19.48 -21.86 8.84
C MET A 168 -19.89 -22.95 7.84
N LYS A 169 -19.73 -24.24 8.21
CA LYS A 169 -20.08 -25.37 7.34
C LYS A 169 -21.59 -25.38 7.01
N GLY A 170 -22.44 -25.15 8.01
CA GLY A 170 -23.88 -25.13 7.81
C GLY A 170 -24.34 -24.02 6.86
N LEU A 171 -23.74 -22.82 6.95
CA LEU A 171 -24.07 -21.69 6.07
C LEU A 171 -23.52 -21.85 4.67
N GLN A 172 -22.31 -22.41 4.52
CA GLN A 172 -21.72 -22.70 3.20
C GLN A 172 -22.58 -23.65 2.36
N GLN A 173 -23.22 -24.66 2.99
CA GLN A 173 -24.15 -25.54 2.32
C GLN A 173 -25.39 -24.83 1.76
N SER A 174 -25.66 -23.61 2.25
CA SER A 174 -26.76 -22.76 1.77
C SER A 174 -26.36 -21.84 0.61
N GLY A 175 -25.13 -21.97 0.07
CA GLY A 175 -24.61 -21.15 -1.04
C GLY A 175 -24.23 -19.73 -0.65
N ILE A 176 -24.15 -19.40 0.64
CA ILE A 176 -23.78 -18.07 1.14
C ILE A 176 -22.26 -17.99 1.31
N HIS A 177 -21.67 -16.87 0.95
CA HIS A 177 -20.26 -16.60 1.22
C HIS A 177 -20.03 -16.44 2.72
N VAL A 178 -19.12 -17.19 3.33
CA VAL A 178 -18.90 -17.19 4.78
C VAL A 178 -17.46 -16.87 5.13
N SER A 179 -17.28 -15.88 5.99
CA SER A 179 -16.00 -15.54 6.63
C SER A 179 -16.08 -15.89 8.12
N ALA A 180 -15.30 -16.88 8.57
CA ALA A 180 -15.21 -17.28 9.97
C ALA A 180 -13.97 -16.69 10.63
N SER A 181 -14.10 -16.08 11.82
CA SER A 181 -13.01 -15.35 12.46
C SER A 181 -11.83 -16.28 12.82
N CYS A 182 -12.08 -17.52 13.18
CA CYS A 182 -11.06 -18.53 13.43
C CYS A 182 -10.21 -18.87 12.19
N ARG A 183 -10.69 -18.58 10.98
CA ARG A 183 -9.98 -18.80 9.71
C ARG A 183 -9.35 -17.53 9.15
N ILE A 184 -9.93 -16.36 9.43
CA ILE A 184 -9.43 -15.06 8.96
C ILE A 184 -8.32 -14.56 9.87
N LEU A 185 -8.60 -14.47 11.19
CA LEU A 185 -7.69 -13.94 12.20
C LEU A 185 -7.84 -14.73 13.53
N PRO A 186 -7.12 -15.85 13.74
CA PRO A 186 -7.20 -16.64 14.96
C PRO A 186 -6.42 -15.99 16.12
N GLU A 187 -6.72 -14.74 16.42
CA GLU A 187 -6.09 -13.95 17.47
C GLU A 187 -7.12 -13.47 18.50
N TYR A 188 -6.66 -13.26 19.75
CA TYR A 188 -7.49 -12.64 20.77
C TYR A 188 -7.81 -11.18 20.38
N ARG A 189 -8.56 -10.45 21.21
CA ARG A 189 -9.14 -9.12 20.96
C ARG A 189 -10.30 -9.20 19.97
N GLU A 190 -11.47 -9.38 20.55
CA GLU A 190 -12.71 -9.61 19.82
C GLU A 190 -13.03 -8.49 18.83
N TYR A 191 -12.84 -7.22 19.19
CA TYR A 191 -13.18 -6.11 18.31
C TYR A 191 -12.38 -6.13 17.00
N GLU A 192 -11.04 -6.20 17.06
CA GLU A 192 -10.19 -6.23 15.87
C GLU A 192 -10.42 -7.49 15.04
N ARG A 193 -10.67 -8.63 15.69
CA ARG A 193 -10.98 -9.88 15.00
C ARG A 193 -12.33 -9.79 14.28
N PHE A 194 -13.36 -9.28 14.94
CA PHE A 194 -14.69 -9.09 14.36
C PHE A 194 -14.63 -8.08 13.21
N SER A 195 -14.03 -6.92 13.41
CA SER A 195 -13.85 -5.90 12.38
C SER A 195 -13.14 -6.47 11.15
N THR A 196 -12.00 -7.16 11.32
CA THR A 196 -11.25 -7.78 10.21
C THR A 196 -12.09 -8.83 9.47
N THR A 197 -12.86 -9.64 10.20
CA THR A 197 -13.71 -10.68 9.61
C THR A 197 -14.91 -10.10 8.87
N VAL A 198 -15.53 -9.07 9.42
CA VAL A 198 -16.63 -8.32 8.77
C VAL A 198 -16.12 -7.66 7.49
N VAL A 199 -14.96 -7.00 7.55
CA VAL A 199 -14.35 -6.42 6.34
C VAL A 199 -14.08 -7.50 5.29
N ASN A 200 -13.55 -8.67 5.68
CA ASN A 200 -13.36 -9.77 4.73
C ASN A 200 -14.70 -10.22 4.12
N ALA A 201 -15.73 -10.41 4.93
CA ALA A 201 -17.06 -10.78 4.44
C ALA A 201 -17.65 -9.74 3.48
N TYR A 202 -17.37 -8.46 3.74
CA TYR A 202 -17.84 -7.33 2.95
C TYR A 202 -17.18 -7.23 1.58
N VAL A 203 -15.85 -7.45 1.50
CA VAL A 203 -15.10 -7.27 0.26
C VAL A 203 -14.98 -8.55 -0.58
N SER A 204 -15.04 -9.75 0.04
CA SER A 204 -14.77 -11.01 -0.66
C SER A 204 -15.73 -11.34 -1.80
N PRO A 205 -17.06 -11.11 -1.73
CA PRO A 205 -17.94 -11.35 -2.88
C PRO A 205 -17.60 -10.47 -4.08
N VAL A 206 -17.27 -9.19 -3.86
CA VAL A 206 -16.88 -8.24 -4.91
C VAL A 206 -15.56 -8.66 -5.55
N MET A 207 -14.56 -8.98 -4.72
CA MET A 207 -13.27 -9.47 -5.21
C MET A 207 -13.39 -10.81 -5.94
N SER A 208 -14.26 -11.71 -5.48
CA SER A 208 -14.49 -12.99 -6.15
C SER A 208 -15.08 -12.79 -7.55
N ARG A 209 -16.09 -11.95 -7.70
CA ARG A 209 -16.67 -11.60 -9.01
C ARG A 209 -15.61 -10.99 -9.93
N TYR A 210 -14.85 -10.03 -9.43
CA TYR A 210 -13.79 -9.38 -10.17
C TYR A 210 -12.70 -10.36 -10.64
N ILE A 211 -12.20 -11.20 -9.74
CA ILE A 211 -11.16 -12.19 -10.06
C ILE A 211 -11.69 -13.23 -11.05
N THR A 212 -12.94 -13.69 -10.90
CA THR A 212 -13.54 -14.63 -11.85
C THR A 212 -13.66 -13.99 -13.23
N LEU A 213 -14.08 -12.73 -13.32
CA LEU A 213 -14.13 -12.01 -14.60
C LEU A 213 -12.74 -11.94 -15.27
N LEU A 214 -11.67 -11.76 -14.49
CA LEU A 214 -10.29 -11.78 -15.02
C LEU A 214 -9.88 -13.18 -15.49
N GLU A 215 -10.19 -14.24 -14.72
CA GLU A 215 -9.88 -15.63 -15.09
C GLU A 215 -10.57 -16.01 -16.40
N ASP A 216 -11.86 -15.73 -16.51
CA ASP A 216 -12.67 -16.04 -17.70
C ASP A 216 -12.19 -15.23 -18.94
N GLY A 217 -11.98 -13.93 -18.78
CA GLY A 217 -11.58 -13.07 -19.91
C GLY A 217 -10.14 -13.25 -20.37
N LEU A 218 -9.27 -13.75 -19.50
CA LEU A 218 -7.88 -14.05 -19.85
C LEU A 218 -7.65 -15.51 -20.24
N GLU A 219 -8.61 -16.38 -20.01
CA GLU A 219 -8.53 -17.81 -20.31
C GLU A 219 -7.24 -18.46 -19.78
N THR A 220 -6.81 -18.04 -18.58
CA THR A 220 -5.58 -18.50 -17.94
C THR A 220 -5.74 -18.66 -16.43
N ASN A 221 -5.10 -19.70 -15.90
CA ASN A 221 -4.98 -19.92 -14.45
C ASN A 221 -3.68 -19.36 -13.87
N SER A 222 -2.85 -18.72 -14.69
CA SER A 222 -1.54 -18.17 -14.28
C SER A 222 -1.67 -16.75 -13.75
N ILE A 223 -2.70 -16.48 -12.94
CA ILE A 223 -2.93 -15.18 -12.30
C ILE A 223 -2.65 -15.29 -10.81
N SER A 224 -1.83 -14.38 -10.31
CA SER A 224 -1.61 -14.16 -8.87
C SER A 224 -2.03 -12.76 -8.49
N ILE A 225 -2.56 -12.60 -7.28
CA ILE A 225 -3.03 -11.33 -6.74
C ILE A 225 -2.04 -10.83 -5.69
N MET A 226 -1.68 -9.57 -5.79
CA MET A 226 -0.81 -8.89 -4.82
C MET A 226 -1.52 -8.70 -3.49
N GLN A 227 -0.81 -8.91 -2.39
CA GLN A 227 -1.28 -8.68 -1.03
C GLN A 227 -0.65 -7.44 -0.39
N SER A 228 -1.29 -6.94 0.66
CA SER A 228 -0.83 -5.81 1.48
C SER A 228 0.52 -6.05 2.17
N ASN A 229 0.90 -7.31 2.39
CA ASN A 229 2.17 -7.71 3.00
C ASN A 229 3.36 -7.73 2.00
N GLY A 230 3.11 -7.32 0.74
CA GLY A 230 4.11 -7.31 -0.32
C GLY A 230 4.33 -8.66 -1.03
N GLY A 231 3.59 -9.68 -0.68
CA GLY A 231 3.60 -10.97 -1.38
C GLY A 231 2.47 -11.11 -2.39
N SER A 232 2.59 -12.10 -3.26
CA SER A 232 1.52 -12.53 -4.16
C SER A 232 0.93 -13.88 -3.71
N VAL A 233 -0.32 -14.14 -4.11
CA VAL A 233 -1.03 -15.41 -3.84
C VAL A 233 -1.90 -15.78 -5.03
N SER A 234 -2.26 -17.08 -5.12
CA SER A 234 -3.23 -17.55 -6.11
C SER A 234 -4.59 -16.88 -5.97
N THR A 235 -5.34 -16.83 -7.05
CA THR A 235 -6.70 -16.30 -7.11
C THR A 235 -7.64 -16.97 -6.10
N VAL A 236 -7.51 -18.28 -5.88
CA VAL A 236 -8.29 -19.02 -4.89
C VAL A 236 -8.08 -18.48 -3.47
N ASN A 237 -6.84 -18.19 -3.10
CA ASN A 237 -6.53 -17.63 -1.78
C ASN A 237 -6.98 -16.17 -1.67
N ALA A 238 -6.84 -15.37 -2.72
CA ALA A 238 -7.31 -13.98 -2.77
C ALA A 238 -8.83 -13.88 -2.63
N LYS A 239 -9.60 -14.78 -3.28
CA LYS A 239 -11.07 -14.87 -3.14
C LYS A 239 -11.49 -15.18 -1.71
N ARG A 240 -10.75 -16.04 -0.99
CA ARG A 240 -11.05 -16.44 0.40
C ARG A 240 -10.68 -15.39 1.44
N LYS A 241 -9.54 -14.71 1.27
CA LYS A 241 -9.00 -13.72 2.19
C LYS A 241 -8.77 -12.39 1.47
N ALA A 242 -9.84 -11.84 0.90
CA ALA A 242 -9.79 -10.60 0.13
C ALA A 242 -9.32 -9.40 0.98
N VAL A 243 -9.53 -9.44 2.30
CA VAL A 243 -9.00 -8.44 3.24
C VAL A 243 -7.48 -8.27 3.12
N ASN A 244 -6.74 -9.31 2.76
CA ASN A 244 -5.27 -9.25 2.57
C ASN A 244 -4.87 -8.49 1.29
N CYS A 245 -5.81 -8.19 0.40
CA CYS A 245 -5.56 -7.46 -0.85
C CYS A 245 -5.83 -5.95 -0.73
N ILE A 246 -6.29 -5.47 0.44
CA ILE A 246 -6.50 -4.05 0.72
C ILE A 246 -5.13 -3.35 0.76
N LEU A 247 -4.95 -2.23 0.03
CA LEU A 247 -3.67 -1.51 -0.12
C LEU A 247 -2.58 -2.30 -0.87
N SER A 248 -2.94 -3.19 -1.80
CA SER A 248 -1.97 -4.00 -2.56
C SER A 248 -1.18 -3.22 -3.61
N GLY A 249 -1.75 -2.17 -4.23
CA GLY A 249 -1.04 -1.31 -5.18
C GLY A 249 0.17 -0.60 -4.57
N PRO A 250 0.01 0.17 -3.48
CA PRO A 250 1.12 0.78 -2.75
C PRO A 250 2.18 -0.23 -2.29
N ALA A 251 1.76 -1.44 -1.88
CA ALA A 251 2.69 -2.52 -1.51
C ALA A 251 3.61 -2.91 -2.68
N GLY A 252 3.09 -2.97 -3.91
CA GLY A 252 3.89 -3.18 -5.12
C GLY A 252 4.96 -2.11 -5.30
N GLY A 253 4.63 -0.84 -5.06
CA GLY A 253 5.56 0.29 -5.13
C GLY A 253 6.74 0.15 -4.16
N VAL A 254 6.46 -0.22 -2.90
CA VAL A 254 7.51 -0.44 -1.89
C VAL A 254 8.42 -1.63 -2.26
N ILE A 255 7.85 -2.72 -2.78
CA ILE A 255 8.62 -3.87 -3.30
C ILE A 255 9.53 -3.44 -4.45
N GLY A 256 9.00 -2.67 -5.42
CA GLY A 256 9.77 -2.13 -6.54
C GLY A 256 10.90 -1.22 -6.08
N ALA A 257 10.63 -0.29 -5.16
CA ALA A 257 11.63 0.60 -4.57
C ALA A 257 12.73 -0.17 -3.83
N SER A 258 12.35 -1.19 -3.05
CA SER A 258 13.30 -2.06 -2.34
C SER A 258 14.19 -2.84 -3.31
N GLU A 259 13.64 -3.38 -4.40
CA GLU A 259 14.42 -4.13 -5.39
C GLU A 259 15.41 -3.23 -6.15
N VAL A 260 14.97 -2.05 -6.60
CA VAL A 260 15.86 -1.08 -7.26
C VAL A 260 16.98 -0.64 -6.30
N SER A 261 16.65 -0.39 -5.03
CA SER A 261 17.65 -0.02 -4.01
C SER A 261 18.64 -1.13 -3.74
N ARG A 262 18.20 -2.39 -3.73
CA ARG A 262 19.07 -3.56 -3.60
C ARG A 262 20.09 -3.64 -4.76
N LEU A 263 19.63 -3.37 -6.00
CA LEU A 263 20.49 -3.37 -7.18
C LEU A 263 21.54 -2.25 -7.16
N THR A 264 21.20 -1.09 -6.58
CA THR A 264 22.11 0.06 -6.45
C THR A 264 22.98 0.00 -5.19
N GLY A 265 22.77 -1.01 -4.32
CA GLY A 265 23.52 -1.17 -3.07
C GLY A 265 23.08 -0.24 -1.93
N ILE A 266 21.99 0.48 -2.07
CA ILE A 266 21.44 1.39 -1.05
C ILE A 266 20.55 0.59 -0.11
N LYS A 267 20.94 0.46 1.17
CA LYS A 267 20.26 -0.41 2.13
C LYS A 267 19.14 0.31 2.93
N LYS A 268 19.32 1.60 3.20
CA LYS A 268 18.39 2.42 3.99
C LYS A 268 17.66 3.38 3.06
N ILE A 269 16.36 3.20 2.91
CA ILE A 269 15.54 4.02 2.01
C ILE A 269 14.22 4.44 2.66
N ILE A 270 13.72 5.59 2.23
CA ILE A 270 12.33 5.98 2.36
C ILE A 270 11.74 5.95 0.96
N SER A 271 10.79 5.04 0.72
CA SER A 271 10.02 5.01 -0.52
C SER A 271 9.00 6.16 -0.52
N PHE A 272 8.88 6.83 -1.65
CA PHE A 272 8.03 7.99 -1.83
C PHE A 272 7.31 7.85 -3.17
N ASP A 273 6.09 7.34 -3.13
CA ASP A 273 5.20 7.15 -4.28
C ASP A 273 4.20 8.31 -4.34
N MET A 274 4.35 9.21 -5.29
CA MET A 274 3.38 10.28 -5.51
C MET A 274 2.64 10.07 -6.83
N GLY A 275 1.41 9.63 -6.71
CA GLY A 275 0.47 9.48 -7.80
C GLY A 275 -0.35 10.75 -8.10
N GLY A 276 -1.51 10.56 -8.73
CA GLY A 276 -2.46 11.65 -9.00
C GLY A 276 -3.27 12.05 -7.77
N THR A 277 -3.63 11.12 -6.89
CA THR A 277 -4.59 11.34 -5.78
C THR A 277 -3.91 11.39 -4.41
N SER A 278 -2.89 10.59 -4.20
CA SER A 278 -2.24 10.40 -2.90
C SER A 278 -0.73 10.27 -3.03
N THR A 279 -0.08 10.33 -1.88
CA THR A 279 1.32 9.97 -1.70
C THR A 279 1.42 8.89 -0.64
N ASP A 280 2.12 7.81 -0.99
CA ASP A 280 2.41 6.69 -0.11
C ASP A 280 3.89 6.68 0.26
N VAL A 281 4.18 6.62 1.56
CA VAL A 281 5.55 6.63 2.07
C VAL A 281 5.79 5.43 2.99
N SER A 282 6.94 4.77 2.83
CA SER A 282 7.34 3.65 3.68
C SER A 282 8.84 3.70 3.97
N LEU A 283 9.27 3.19 5.13
CA LEU A 283 10.66 3.13 5.54
C LEU A 283 11.17 1.71 5.45
N CYS A 284 12.31 1.53 4.75
CA CYS A 284 13.01 0.25 4.66
C CYS A 284 14.42 0.40 5.25
N ASP A 285 14.71 -0.36 6.28
CA ASP A 285 16.00 -0.38 6.98
C ASP A 285 16.62 -1.78 6.87
N GLY A 286 17.31 -2.03 5.74
CA GLY A 286 17.82 -3.35 5.40
C GLY A 286 16.76 -4.38 5.00
N GLY A 287 15.49 -4.03 5.06
CA GLY A 287 14.32 -4.84 4.68
C GLY A 287 13.03 -4.04 4.78
N ILE A 288 11.97 -4.59 4.21
CA ILE A 288 10.63 -3.98 4.26
C ILE A 288 10.05 -4.18 5.65
N ARG A 289 9.55 -3.11 6.25
CA ARG A 289 8.90 -3.13 7.56
C ARG A 289 7.43 -3.49 7.41
N LEU A 290 6.95 -4.27 8.37
CA LEU A 290 5.56 -4.68 8.44
C LEU A 290 4.93 -4.21 9.75
N THR A 291 3.66 -3.90 9.68
CA THR A 291 2.80 -3.76 10.85
C THR A 291 1.74 -4.87 10.85
N SER A 292 1.28 -5.25 12.02
CA SER A 292 0.23 -6.27 12.17
C SER A 292 -1.19 -5.71 12.11
N GLN A 293 -1.33 -4.39 11.99
CA GLN A 293 -2.62 -3.70 12.01
C GLN A 293 -2.56 -2.43 11.18
N THR A 294 -3.65 -2.12 10.50
CA THR A 294 -3.91 -0.84 9.82
C THR A 294 -5.33 -0.37 10.12
N VAL A 295 -5.62 0.88 9.83
CA VAL A 295 -6.97 1.43 9.93
C VAL A 295 -7.35 1.95 8.55
N VAL A 296 -8.48 1.50 8.03
CA VAL A 296 -9.04 1.96 6.76
C VAL A 296 -10.48 2.40 6.99
N SER A 297 -10.83 3.63 6.62
CA SER A 297 -12.18 4.19 6.86
C SER A 297 -12.64 4.01 8.32
N GLY A 298 -11.77 4.35 9.29
CA GLY A 298 -12.08 4.24 10.72
C GLY A 298 -12.14 2.80 11.28
N MET A 299 -12.02 1.78 10.43
CA MET A 299 -12.12 0.37 10.84
C MET A 299 -10.72 -0.24 11.03
N PRO A 300 -10.44 -0.84 12.20
CA PRO A 300 -9.20 -1.57 12.40
C PRO A 300 -9.23 -2.89 11.61
N ILE A 301 -8.17 -3.10 10.85
CA ILE A 301 -7.92 -4.33 10.09
C ILE A 301 -6.61 -4.92 10.59
N LYS A 302 -6.70 -6.07 11.25
CA LYS A 302 -5.54 -6.73 11.86
C LYS A 302 -5.02 -7.84 10.94
N ILE A 303 -4.19 -7.44 9.98
CA ILE A 303 -3.47 -8.32 9.04
C ILE A 303 -2.05 -7.80 8.89
N PRO A 304 -1.08 -8.63 8.49
CA PRO A 304 0.24 -8.14 8.11
C PRO A 304 0.17 -7.25 6.87
N VAL A 305 0.57 -5.99 7.02
CA VAL A 305 0.65 -5.01 5.94
C VAL A 305 2.03 -4.35 5.93
N ILE A 306 2.49 -3.89 4.79
CA ILE A 306 3.69 -3.05 4.74
C ILE A 306 3.43 -1.79 5.57
N ASP A 307 4.37 -1.44 6.45
CA ASP A 307 4.28 -0.24 7.29
C ASP A 307 4.44 1.00 6.41
N MET A 308 3.33 1.61 6.06
CA MET A 308 3.28 2.80 5.21
C MET A 308 2.32 3.85 5.77
N ASN A 309 2.54 5.09 5.38
CA ASN A 309 1.64 6.20 5.66
C ASN A 309 1.17 6.82 4.35
N THR A 310 -0.12 6.96 4.19
CA THR A 310 -0.76 7.54 3.01
C THR A 310 -1.29 8.93 3.36
N VAL A 311 -0.99 9.91 2.52
CA VAL A 311 -1.53 11.26 2.64
C VAL A 311 -2.24 11.67 1.35
N GLY A 312 -3.39 12.34 1.47
CA GLY A 312 -4.14 12.90 0.35
C GLY A 312 -3.46 14.12 -0.27
N ALA A 313 -2.21 13.93 -0.71
CA ALA A 313 -1.38 14.93 -1.38
C ALA A 313 -0.80 14.30 -2.64
N GLY A 314 -1.48 14.43 -3.77
CA GLY A 314 -1.04 13.95 -5.08
C GLY A 314 -1.04 15.06 -6.11
N GLY A 315 -0.71 14.74 -7.36
CA GLY A 315 -0.70 15.71 -8.46
C GLY A 315 -2.07 16.37 -8.71
N GLY A 316 -3.17 15.63 -8.51
CA GLY A 316 -4.55 16.10 -8.65
C GLY A 316 -5.14 16.71 -7.38
N SER A 317 -4.38 16.83 -6.28
CA SER A 317 -4.88 17.45 -5.04
C SER A 317 -5.31 18.87 -5.28
N LEU A 318 -6.56 19.18 -4.85
CA LEU A 318 -7.19 20.47 -5.07
C LEU A 318 -6.63 21.54 -4.14
N ALA A 319 -6.31 22.71 -4.71
CA ALA A 319 -6.02 23.93 -3.95
C ALA A 319 -7.31 24.69 -3.68
N TYR A 320 -7.53 25.07 -2.43
CA TYR A 320 -8.70 25.84 -2.01
C TYR A 320 -8.37 26.76 -0.82
N ILE A 321 -9.27 27.70 -0.55
CA ILE A 321 -9.19 28.61 0.59
C ILE A 321 -10.14 28.09 1.65
N ASP A 322 -9.64 27.87 2.86
CA ASP A 322 -10.48 27.44 3.98
C ASP A 322 -11.31 28.62 4.53
N PRO A 323 -12.29 28.37 5.42
CA PRO A 323 -13.10 29.45 6.02
C PRO A 323 -12.31 30.51 6.77
N GLY A 324 -11.08 30.19 7.21
CA GLY A 324 -10.15 31.15 7.85
C GLY A 324 -9.30 31.97 6.88
N GLY A 325 -9.49 31.80 5.54
CA GLY A 325 -8.75 32.52 4.51
C GLY A 325 -7.40 31.88 4.16
N ALA A 326 -7.02 30.73 4.74
CA ALA A 326 -5.74 30.11 4.48
C ALA A 326 -5.79 29.19 3.23
N LEU A 327 -4.69 29.18 2.47
CA LEU A 327 -4.50 28.27 1.36
C LEU A 327 -4.33 26.83 1.89
N ARG A 328 -5.15 25.91 1.39
CA ARG A 328 -5.09 24.47 1.65
C ARG A 328 -4.89 23.68 0.35
N VAL A 329 -4.27 22.51 0.48
CA VAL A 329 -4.05 21.60 -0.65
C VAL A 329 -4.40 20.17 -0.20
N GLY A 330 -5.37 19.53 -0.89
CA GLY A 330 -5.90 18.24 -0.48
C GLY A 330 -6.72 18.30 0.82
N PRO A 331 -7.23 17.17 1.35
CA PRO A 331 -7.07 15.81 0.80
C PRO A 331 -7.95 15.54 -0.44
N LEU A 332 -8.86 16.42 -0.80
CA LEU A 332 -9.71 16.27 -1.98
C LEU A 332 -8.87 16.31 -3.25
N SER A 333 -9.19 15.42 -4.19
CA SER A 333 -8.54 15.32 -5.49
C SER A 333 -9.51 15.64 -6.63
N ALA A 334 -8.98 16.10 -7.76
CA ALA A 334 -9.71 16.21 -9.02
C ALA A 334 -9.88 14.85 -9.70
N ASP A 335 -9.22 13.80 -9.22
CA ASP A 335 -9.17 12.45 -9.77
C ASP A 335 -8.83 12.40 -11.27
N ALA A 336 -9.36 11.43 -12.02
CA ALA A 336 -9.22 11.33 -13.47
C ALA A 336 -10.25 12.17 -14.23
N ASP A 337 -11.45 12.29 -13.68
CA ASP A 337 -12.57 13.05 -14.22
C ASP A 337 -13.22 13.89 -13.10
N PRO A 338 -13.27 15.21 -13.23
CA PRO A 338 -12.86 16.03 -14.37
C PRO A 338 -11.33 16.19 -14.55
N GLY A 339 -10.51 15.79 -13.58
CA GLY A 339 -9.06 15.92 -13.59
C GLY A 339 -8.53 17.34 -13.35
N PRO A 340 -7.19 17.53 -13.37
CA PRO A 340 -6.55 18.83 -13.35
C PRO A 340 -7.06 19.77 -14.46
N VAL A 341 -6.98 21.08 -14.22
CA VAL A 341 -7.37 22.11 -15.22
C VAL A 341 -6.61 21.93 -16.53
N CYS A 342 -5.33 21.60 -16.43
CA CYS A 342 -4.48 21.40 -17.61
C CYS A 342 -4.89 20.21 -18.49
N TYR A 343 -5.78 19.31 -18.01
CA TYR A 343 -6.33 18.21 -18.82
C TYR A 343 -7.56 18.64 -19.65
N GLY A 344 -7.98 19.90 -19.52
CA GLY A 344 -9.02 20.52 -20.35
C GLY A 344 -10.44 20.46 -19.79
N LYS A 345 -10.73 19.61 -18.79
CA LYS A 345 -12.08 19.47 -18.17
C LYS A 345 -12.17 20.07 -16.77
N GLY A 346 -11.08 20.09 -16.02
CA GLY A 346 -11.01 20.59 -14.65
C GLY A 346 -11.27 22.09 -14.55
N LYS A 347 -11.82 22.52 -13.41
CA LYS A 347 -12.10 23.95 -13.14
C LYS A 347 -11.40 24.45 -11.86
N LYS A 348 -10.89 23.55 -11.04
CA LYS A 348 -10.22 23.86 -9.78
C LYS A 348 -8.73 23.55 -9.91
N ILE A 349 -7.89 24.49 -9.47
CA ILE A 349 -6.43 24.37 -9.53
C ILE A 349 -5.96 23.19 -8.67
N THR A 350 -5.03 22.43 -9.22
CA THR A 350 -4.36 21.28 -8.60
C THR A 350 -2.86 21.51 -8.44
N VAL A 351 -2.17 20.59 -7.77
CA VAL A 351 -0.70 20.57 -7.67
C VAL A 351 -0.04 20.42 -9.05
N THR A 352 -0.62 19.61 -9.96
CA THR A 352 -0.15 19.48 -11.35
C THR A 352 -0.23 20.80 -12.10
N ASP A 353 -1.34 21.52 -11.95
CA ASP A 353 -1.53 22.83 -12.57
C ASP A 353 -0.52 23.86 -12.04
N ALA A 354 -0.23 23.83 -10.73
CA ALA A 354 0.78 24.70 -10.13
C ALA A 354 2.19 24.39 -10.66
N ASN A 355 2.57 23.11 -10.78
CA ASN A 355 3.85 22.71 -11.36
C ASN A 355 3.96 23.11 -12.84
N LEU A 356 2.87 22.97 -13.62
CA LEU A 356 2.82 23.42 -15.00
C LEU A 356 2.98 24.95 -15.10
N PHE A 357 2.24 25.69 -14.29
CA PHE A 357 2.30 27.16 -14.26
C PHE A 357 3.70 27.69 -13.91
N LEU A 358 4.40 26.99 -13.00
CA LEU A 358 5.78 27.31 -12.60
C LEU A 358 6.83 26.80 -13.61
N GLY A 359 6.41 26.19 -14.73
CA GLY A 359 7.30 25.69 -15.77
C GLY A 359 8.10 24.45 -15.34
N ARG A 360 7.65 23.68 -14.35
CA ARG A 360 8.28 22.44 -13.89
C ARG A 360 7.79 21.19 -14.63
N ILE A 361 6.77 21.34 -15.47
CA ILE A 361 6.26 20.32 -16.40
C ILE A 361 6.37 20.88 -17.82
N SER A 362 6.91 20.07 -18.74
CA SER A 362 6.94 20.41 -20.18
C SER A 362 5.64 19.98 -20.84
N PRO A 363 4.81 20.91 -21.36
CA PRO A 363 3.52 20.57 -21.99
C PRO A 363 3.67 19.64 -23.19
N GLU A 364 4.78 19.77 -23.91
CA GLU A 364 5.06 19.01 -25.15
C GLU A 364 5.50 17.56 -24.89
N HIS A 365 5.97 17.26 -23.66
CA HIS A 365 6.55 15.97 -23.32
C HIS A 365 5.72 15.20 -22.27
N PHE A 366 4.56 15.74 -21.90
CA PHE A 366 3.71 15.08 -20.92
C PHE A 366 3.18 13.74 -21.46
N LEU A 367 3.34 12.67 -20.65
CA LEU A 367 3.04 11.29 -21.06
C LEU A 367 3.70 10.89 -22.40
N GLY A 368 4.97 11.29 -22.61
CA GLY A 368 5.68 11.02 -23.86
C GLY A 368 5.10 11.78 -25.07
N GLY A 369 4.46 12.93 -24.83
CA GLY A 369 3.82 13.75 -25.86
C GLY A 369 2.43 13.27 -26.31
N ARG A 370 1.88 12.23 -25.64
CA ARG A 370 0.56 11.67 -25.99
C ARG A 370 -0.62 12.50 -25.50
N MET A 371 -0.38 13.43 -24.58
CA MET A 371 -1.40 14.30 -24.04
C MET A 371 -0.95 15.77 -24.11
N LYS A 372 -1.76 16.60 -24.77
CA LYS A 372 -1.55 18.05 -24.81
C LYS A 372 -2.14 18.69 -23.55
N LEU A 373 -1.38 19.60 -22.93
CA LEU A 373 -1.82 20.30 -21.72
C LEU A 373 -2.33 21.71 -22.06
N GLU A 374 -3.44 22.12 -21.43
CA GLU A 374 -4.10 23.41 -21.63
C GLU A 374 -3.53 24.50 -20.71
N THR A 375 -2.43 25.11 -21.14
CA THR A 375 -1.69 26.13 -20.34
C THR A 375 -2.47 27.43 -20.11
N ASP A 376 -3.27 27.85 -21.10
CA ASP A 376 -4.04 29.09 -21.03
C ASP A 376 -5.17 28.98 -20.00
N MET A 377 -5.85 27.83 -19.94
CA MET A 377 -6.86 27.58 -18.91
C MET A 377 -6.25 27.62 -17.52
N VAL A 378 -5.10 26.99 -17.30
CA VAL A 378 -4.39 27.01 -16.02
C VAL A 378 -4.06 28.44 -15.63
N THR A 379 -3.56 29.26 -16.58
CA THR A 379 -3.23 30.66 -16.33
C THR A 379 -4.45 31.49 -15.90
N LYS A 380 -5.60 31.30 -16.56
CA LYS A 380 -6.85 31.95 -16.20
C LYS A 380 -7.32 31.55 -14.79
N CYS A 381 -7.38 30.25 -14.49
CA CYS A 381 -7.82 29.75 -13.20
C CYS A 381 -6.86 30.15 -12.06
N MET A 382 -5.55 30.16 -12.31
CA MET A 382 -4.53 30.58 -11.34
C MET A 382 -4.68 32.07 -10.99
N LYS A 383 -4.95 32.94 -11.98
CA LYS A 383 -5.23 34.36 -11.71
C LYS A 383 -6.46 34.56 -10.82
N VAL A 384 -7.52 33.77 -11.04
CA VAL A 384 -8.75 33.83 -10.20
C VAL A 384 -8.44 33.42 -8.76
N LEU A 385 -7.73 32.32 -8.56
CA LEU A 385 -7.34 31.86 -7.21
C LEU A 385 -6.43 32.88 -6.51
N ALA A 386 -5.42 33.37 -7.22
CA ALA A 386 -4.48 34.37 -6.70
C ALA A 386 -5.16 35.67 -6.27
N LYS A 387 -6.14 36.16 -7.05
CA LYS A 387 -6.94 37.35 -6.70
C LYS A 387 -7.70 37.12 -5.38
N LYS A 388 -8.29 35.94 -5.18
CA LYS A 388 -8.98 35.60 -3.93
C LYS A 388 -8.04 35.52 -2.73
N LEU A 389 -6.78 35.13 -2.94
CA LEU A 389 -5.74 35.04 -1.92
C LEU A 389 -5.00 36.40 -1.67
N GLY A 390 -5.29 37.45 -2.43
CA GLY A 390 -4.61 38.75 -2.33
C GLY A 390 -3.12 38.67 -2.72
N MET A 391 -2.72 37.74 -3.63
CA MET A 391 -1.31 37.56 -4.01
C MET A 391 -1.13 37.46 -5.53
N THR A 392 0.13 37.47 -5.97
CA THR A 392 0.42 37.24 -7.40
C THR A 392 0.21 35.77 -7.79
N PRO A 393 -0.15 35.48 -9.06
CA PRO A 393 -0.34 34.10 -9.53
C PRO A 393 0.88 33.19 -9.29
N VAL A 394 2.09 33.73 -9.40
CA VAL A 394 3.33 33.00 -9.15
C VAL A 394 3.47 32.62 -7.67
N LYS A 395 3.20 33.58 -6.76
CA LYS A 395 3.19 33.30 -5.31
C LYS A 395 2.10 32.31 -4.91
N ALA A 396 0.93 32.37 -5.54
CA ALA A 396 -0.14 31.39 -5.30
C ALA A 396 0.29 29.98 -5.73
N ALA A 397 0.88 29.84 -6.92
CA ALA A 397 1.37 28.56 -7.40
C ALA A 397 2.53 28.02 -6.54
N GLU A 398 3.48 28.86 -6.12
CA GLU A 398 4.55 28.48 -5.19
C GLU A 398 3.97 28.03 -3.84
N GLY A 399 3.01 28.77 -3.29
CA GLY A 399 2.32 28.41 -2.04
C GLY A 399 1.60 27.06 -2.11
N ILE A 400 0.99 26.72 -3.26
CA ILE A 400 0.38 25.40 -3.48
C ILE A 400 1.44 24.29 -3.35
N ILE A 401 2.59 24.45 -3.99
CA ILE A 401 3.70 23.50 -3.91
C ILE A 401 4.24 23.39 -2.49
N ASP A 402 4.39 24.51 -1.80
CA ASP A 402 4.88 24.54 -0.41
C ASP A 402 3.95 23.81 0.56
N VAL A 403 2.63 24.01 0.45
CA VAL A 403 1.64 23.32 1.28
C VAL A 403 1.63 21.82 0.96
N ALA A 404 1.69 21.45 -0.32
CA ALA A 404 1.78 20.05 -0.72
C ALA A 404 3.04 19.38 -0.16
N ASN A 405 4.21 20.03 -0.29
CA ASN A 405 5.47 19.54 0.26
C ASN A 405 5.43 19.43 1.79
N ALA A 406 4.80 20.36 2.51
CA ALA A 406 4.66 20.28 3.97
C ALA A 406 3.80 19.08 4.41
N ASN A 407 2.73 18.77 3.67
CA ASN A 407 1.90 17.59 3.94
C ASN A 407 2.69 16.29 3.72
N MET A 408 3.46 16.21 2.64
CA MET A 408 4.31 15.05 2.32
C MET A 408 5.49 14.91 3.29
N GLU A 409 6.12 16.02 3.70
CA GLU A 409 7.16 16.05 4.73
C GLU A 409 6.63 15.48 6.06
N ARG A 410 5.42 15.87 6.47
CA ARG A 410 4.77 15.32 7.66
C ARG A 410 4.56 13.82 7.53
N ALA A 411 4.08 13.35 6.38
CA ALA A 411 3.87 11.92 6.15
C ALA A 411 5.18 11.12 6.29
N ILE A 412 6.30 11.65 5.79
CA ILE A 412 7.62 11.04 5.95
C ILE A 412 8.05 11.01 7.43
N LYS A 413 7.80 12.09 8.20
CA LYS A 413 8.14 12.17 9.63
C LYS A 413 7.37 11.14 10.46
N VAL A 414 6.10 10.87 10.13
CA VAL A 414 5.27 9.84 10.81
C VAL A 414 5.89 8.46 10.74
N ILE A 415 6.44 8.06 9.59
CA ILE A 415 7.05 6.72 9.43
C ILE A 415 8.52 6.65 9.86
N SER A 416 9.14 7.76 10.15
CA SER A 416 10.57 7.86 10.47
C SER A 416 10.82 8.49 11.83
N VAL A 417 10.78 9.81 11.93
CA VAL A 417 11.15 10.55 13.15
C VAL A 417 10.28 10.15 14.34
N GLU A 418 8.96 10.05 14.16
CA GLU A 418 8.04 9.63 15.22
C GLU A 418 8.26 8.18 15.67
N LYS A 419 8.93 7.37 14.84
CA LYS A 419 9.33 5.99 15.17
C LYS A 419 10.80 5.87 15.59
N GLY A 420 11.48 7.01 15.82
CA GLY A 420 12.87 7.05 16.30
C GLY A 420 13.93 6.80 15.23
N PHE A 421 13.62 7.06 13.95
CA PHE A 421 14.59 6.96 12.85
C PHE A 421 15.02 8.34 12.36
N ASP A 422 16.32 8.52 12.18
CA ASP A 422 16.87 9.75 11.61
C ASP A 422 16.79 9.69 10.08
N VAL A 423 15.96 10.54 9.49
CA VAL A 423 15.75 10.60 8.03
C VAL A 423 17.02 10.88 7.24
N ARG A 424 18.03 11.53 7.85
CA ARG A 424 19.31 11.89 7.23
C ARG A 424 20.16 10.67 6.87
N ASP A 425 19.89 9.52 7.49
CA ASP A 425 20.57 8.24 7.23
C ASP A 425 20.00 7.51 6.00
N TYR A 426 18.88 7.97 5.46
CA TYR A 426 18.12 7.29 4.40
C TYR A 426 18.24 8.03 3.08
N ALA A 427 18.18 7.28 1.98
CA ALA A 427 17.98 7.84 0.65
C ALA A 427 16.47 7.93 0.35
N LEU A 428 16.03 9.01 -0.28
CA LEU A 428 14.66 9.15 -0.77
C LEU A 428 14.54 8.42 -2.11
N VAL A 429 13.75 7.36 -2.18
CA VAL A 429 13.43 6.68 -3.44
C VAL A 429 12.11 7.26 -3.95
N SER A 430 12.21 8.17 -4.92
CA SER A 430 11.07 8.92 -5.44
C SER A 430 10.55 8.29 -6.72
N PHE A 431 9.26 7.98 -6.74
CA PHE A 431 8.58 7.39 -7.88
C PHE A 431 7.09 7.82 -7.93
N GLY A 432 6.29 7.17 -8.80
CA GLY A 432 4.99 7.69 -9.18
C GLY A 432 5.08 8.78 -10.24
N GLY A 433 3.96 9.15 -10.85
CA GLY A 433 3.93 10.11 -11.95
C GLY A 433 4.38 11.52 -11.59
N ALA A 434 4.16 11.94 -10.32
CA ALA A 434 4.44 13.28 -9.82
C ALA A 434 5.64 13.35 -8.87
N GLY A 435 6.12 12.24 -8.31
CA GLY A 435 7.12 12.21 -7.26
C GLY A 435 8.42 12.96 -7.59
N GLY A 436 8.93 12.81 -8.81
CA GLY A 436 10.16 13.45 -9.26
C GLY A 436 10.11 14.99 -9.26
N LEU A 437 8.92 15.60 -9.30
CA LEU A 437 8.76 17.07 -9.26
C LEU A 437 9.05 17.65 -7.87
N HIS A 438 8.86 16.86 -6.82
CA HIS A 438 8.94 17.27 -5.42
C HIS A 438 10.20 16.76 -4.70
N ALA A 439 10.88 15.76 -5.27
CA ALA A 439 11.95 15.00 -4.62
C ALA A 439 13.09 15.86 -4.09
N CYS A 440 13.59 16.83 -4.88
CA CYS A 440 14.69 17.72 -4.46
C CYS A 440 14.28 18.62 -3.29
N GLU A 441 13.08 19.19 -3.33
CA GLU A 441 12.61 20.08 -2.26
C GLU A 441 12.37 19.30 -0.96
N LEU A 442 11.76 18.12 -1.03
CA LEU A 442 11.53 17.26 0.12
C LEU A 442 12.84 16.80 0.75
N ALA A 443 13.79 16.33 -0.06
CA ALA A 443 15.11 15.94 0.43
C ALA A 443 15.84 17.12 1.10
N GLY A 444 15.72 18.32 0.54
CA GLY A 444 16.28 19.55 1.13
C GLY A 444 15.65 19.89 2.49
N ARG A 445 14.32 19.85 2.61
CA ARG A 445 13.59 20.11 3.86
C ARG A 445 13.93 19.10 4.96
N LEU A 446 14.11 17.84 4.58
CA LEU A 446 14.43 16.73 5.48
C LEU A 446 15.95 16.53 5.68
N SER A 447 16.79 17.33 5.03
CA SER A 447 18.25 17.21 5.05
C SER A 447 18.76 15.82 4.63
N MET A 448 18.02 15.16 3.73
CA MET A 448 18.41 13.88 3.15
C MET A 448 19.52 14.10 2.11
N LYS A 449 20.55 13.24 2.16
CA LYS A 449 21.76 13.42 1.35
C LYS A 449 21.61 12.92 -0.08
N LYS A 450 20.74 11.93 -0.30
CA LYS A 450 20.65 11.19 -1.57
C LYS A 450 19.19 10.97 -1.97
N ILE A 451 18.93 11.14 -3.27
CA ILE A 451 17.65 10.81 -3.90
C ILE A 451 17.94 9.80 -4.99
N LEU A 452 17.13 8.77 -5.07
CA LEU A 452 17.12 7.78 -6.14
C LEU A 452 15.78 7.88 -6.88
N VAL A 453 15.83 8.18 -8.20
CA VAL A 453 14.64 8.10 -9.05
C VAL A 453 14.81 6.91 -10.00
N PRO A 454 14.06 5.82 -9.78
CA PRO A 454 14.14 4.63 -10.61
C PRO A 454 13.85 4.92 -12.08
N LYS A 455 14.42 4.13 -13.00
CA LYS A 455 13.94 4.12 -14.38
C LYS A 455 12.50 3.64 -14.42
N ASN A 456 11.68 4.24 -15.28
CA ASN A 456 10.25 3.98 -15.36
C ASN A 456 9.52 4.24 -14.02
N ALA A 457 9.90 5.31 -13.33
CA ALA A 457 9.37 5.68 -12.01
C ALA A 457 7.83 5.70 -11.96
N GLY A 458 7.17 6.10 -13.05
CA GLY A 458 5.71 6.18 -13.10
C GLY A 458 4.97 4.83 -13.18
N VAL A 459 5.69 3.69 -13.23
CA VAL A 459 5.11 2.33 -13.26
C VAL A 459 5.83 1.38 -12.30
N LEU A 460 6.49 1.93 -11.28
CA LEU A 460 7.30 1.15 -10.35
C LEU A 460 6.47 0.14 -9.55
N SER A 461 5.22 0.44 -9.23
CA SER A 461 4.31 -0.48 -8.55
C SER A 461 4.07 -1.75 -9.38
N ALA A 462 3.78 -1.61 -10.67
CA ALA A 462 3.65 -2.76 -11.59
C ALA A 462 4.97 -3.52 -11.75
N LEU A 463 6.12 -2.83 -11.75
CA LEU A 463 7.43 -3.47 -11.74
C LEU A 463 7.65 -4.26 -10.46
N GLY A 464 7.31 -3.71 -9.29
CA GLY A 464 7.41 -4.39 -8.01
C GLY A 464 6.60 -5.69 -7.97
N MET A 465 5.45 -5.73 -8.64
CA MET A 465 4.65 -6.95 -8.77
C MET A 465 5.41 -8.05 -9.52
N THR A 466 6.18 -7.72 -10.58
CA THR A 466 6.96 -8.73 -11.32
C THR A 466 8.07 -9.39 -10.50
N VAL A 467 8.48 -8.75 -9.40
CA VAL A 467 9.54 -9.23 -8.50
C VAL A 467 9.00 -9.68 -7.14
N ALA A 468 7.68 -9.68 -6.93
CA ALA A 468 7.06 -10.12 -5.70
C ALA A 468 7.26 -11.62 -5.47
N ASP A 469 7.52 -12.01 -4.23
CA ASP A 469 7.57 -13.42 -3.81
C ASP A 469 6.16 -13.90 -3.41
N ILE A 470 5.95 -15.21 -3.37
CA ILE A 470 4.75 -15.80 -2.79
C ILE A 470 4.90 -15.79 -1.27
N VAL A 471 3.98 -15.13 -0.56
CA VAL A 471 4.06 -15.00 0.90
C VAL A 471 2.77 -15.49 1.56
N LYS A 472 2.92 -16.31 2.58
CA LYS A 472 1.82 -16.78 3.44
C LYS A 472 2.14 -16.45 4.89
N ASP A 473 1.26 -15.68 5.52
CA ASP A 473 1.36 -15.32 6.93
C ASP A 473 0.35 -16.12 7.76
N TYR A 474 0.81 -16.62 8.89
CA TYR A 474 0.01 -17.33 9.88
C TYR A 474 0.26 -16.76 11.26
N SER A 475 -0.79 -16.68 12.05
CA SER A 475 -0.70 -16.25 13.44
C SER A 475 -1.59 -17.13 14.32
N ARG A 476 -1.27 -17.18 15.60
CA ARG A 476 -2.08 -17.83 16.63
C ARG A 476 -1.83 -17.17 17.98
N SER A 477 -2.91 -16.84 18.70
CA SER A 477 -2.78 -16.42 20.09
C SER A 477 -2.46 -17.61 20.98
N VAL A 478 -1.44 -17.44 21.82
CA VAL A 478 -0.97 -18.44 22.79
C VAL A 478 -1.18 -17.98 24.23
N LEU A 479 -1.03 -16.68 24.51
CA LEU A 479 -1.14 -16.08 25.83
C LEU A 479 -0.31 -16.85 26.87
N LEU A 480 0.99 -17.02 26.54
CA LEU A 480 1.93 -17.83 27.31
C LEU A 480 2.81 -16.95 28.17
N LYS A 481 2.78 -17.15 29.51
CA LYS A 481 3.76 -16.57 30.43
C LYS A 481 5.11 -17.24 30.21
N VAL A 482 6.14 -16.44 29.92
CA VAL A 482 7.48 -16.96 29.62
C VAL A 482 8.19 -17.35 30.92
N GLY A 483 8.47 -18.65 31.06
CA GLY A 483 9.34 -19.21 32.10
C GLY A 483 10.62 -19.77 31.49
N GLU A 484 11.43 -20.50 32.25
CA GLU A 484 12.71 -21.09 31.83
C GLU A 484 12.57 -22.07 30.63
N SER A 485 11.47 -22.77 30.51
CA SER A 485 11.15 -23.71 29.40
C SER A 485 10.49 -23.04 28.20
N GLY A 486 10.19 -21.74 28.26
CA GLY A 486 9.35 -21.01 27.30
C GLY A 486 9.84 -21.11 25.85
N TYR A 487 11.15 -21.10 25.61
CA TYR A 487 11.70 -21.27 24.26
C TYR A 487 11.33 -22.63 23.65
N ARG A 488 11.49 -23.73 24.40
CA ARG A 488 11.19 -25.09 23.91
C ARG A 488 9.70 -25.29 23.65
N GLU A 489 8.86 -24.72 24.48
CA GLU A 489 7.41 -24.75 24.34
C GLU A 489 6.96 -24.00 23.07
N LEU A 490 7.46 -22.79 22.88
CA LEU A 490 7.18 -22.00 21.68
C LEU A 490 7.62 -22.71 20.41
N VAL A 491 8.79 -23.35 20.38
CA VAL A 491 9.24 -24.15 19.22
C VAL A 491 8.23 -25.23 18.86
N LYS A 492 7.62 -25.93 19.84
CA LYS A 492 6.57 -26.91 19.58
C LYS A 492 5.31 -26.28 18.99
N LEU A 493 4.94 -25.09 19.45
CA LEU A 493 3.75 -24.36 18.99
C LEU A 493 3.90 -23.80 17.56
N PHE A 494 5.13 -23.49 17.13
CA PHE A 494 5.40 -23.04 15.76
C PHE A 494 5.25 -24.14 14.70
N LYS A 495 5.66 -25.37 15.00
CA LYS A 495 5.72 -26.49 14.05
C LYS A 495 4.44 -26.72 13.21
N PRO A 496 3.23 -26.72 13.77
CA PRO A 496 2.01 -26.91 12.99
C PRO A 496 1.78 -25.77 11.97
N LEU A 497 2.11 -24.53 12.33
CA LEU A 497 1.96 -23.36 11.45
C LEU A 497 3.01 -23.37 10.34
N GLU A 498 4.25 -23.74 10.66
CA GLU A 498 5.33 -23.92 9.69
C GLU A 498 4.98 -24.97 8.65
N SER A 499 4.55 -26.17 9.12
CA SER A 499 4.18 -27.28 8.25
C SER A 499 3.02 -26.92 7.33
N LYS A 500 2.00 -26.24 7.86
CA LYS A 500 0.89 -25.72 7.06
C LYS A 500 1.37 -24.72 6.02
N GLY A 501 2.20 -23.76 6.42
CA GLY A 501 2.71 -22.71 5.55
C GLY A 501 3.57 -23.27 4.41
N VAL A 502 4.44 -24.23 4.72
CA VAL A 502 5.24 -24.94 3.69
C VAL A 502 4.33 -25.66 2.70
N LYS A 503 3.32 -26.40 3.19
CA LYS A 503 2.36 -27.09 2.32
C LYS A 503 1.62 -26.11 1.41
N ASP A 504 1.15 -25.00 1.96
CA ASP A 504 0.40 -24.00 1.21
C ASP A 504 1.27 -23.27 0.16
N VAL A 505 2.58 -23.06 0.43
CA VAL A 505 3.52 -22.47 -0.55
C VAL A 505 3.92 -23.49 -1.63
N LEU A 506 4.08 -24.77 -1.28
CA LEU A 506 4.33 -25.84 -2.25
C LEU A 506 3.16 -25.98 -3.22
N SER A 507 1.91 -25.86 -2.76
CA SER A 507 0.71 -25.91 -3.60
C SER A 507 0.59 -24.74 -4.59
N GLU A 508 1.32 -23.64 -4.35
CA GLU A 508 1.46 -22.52 -5.30
C GLU A 508 2.56 -22.76 -6.36
N GLY A 509 3.15 -23.96 -6.43
CA GLY A 509 4.16 -24.32 -7.43
C GLY A 509 5.59 -23.92 -7.10
N VAL A 510 5.90 -23.51 -5.87
CA VAL A 510 7.26 -23.18 -5.45
C VAL A 510 8.04 -24.42 -5.04
N GLY A 511 9.26 -24.59 -5.53
CA GLY A 511 10.12 -25.69 -5.13
C GLY A 511 10.59 -25.59 -3.67
N LYS A 512 10.71 -26.74 -2.98
CA LYS A 512 11.07 -26.81 -1.55
C LYS A 512 12.35 -26.05 -1.19
N ASN A 513 13.37 -26.08 -2.05
CA ASN A 513 14.64 -25.39 -1.86
C ASN A 513 14.56 -23.85 -1.96
N ARG A 514 13.40 -23.30 -2.32
CA ARG A 514 13.12 -21.85 -2.43
C ARG A 514 12.22 -21.34 -1.33
N ILE A 515 11.92 -22.15 -0.33
CA ILE A 515 11.07 -21.77 0.79
C ILE A 515 11.94 -21.24 1.93
N LYS A 516 11.58 -20.06 2.43
CA LYS A 516 12.15 -19.43 3.65
C LYS A 516 11.05 -19.34 4.70
N ILE A 517 11.36 -19.72 5.93
CA ILE A 517 10.47 -19.60 7.10
C ILE A 517 11.05 -18.56 8.04
N GLU A 518 10.22 -17.67 8.53
CA GLU A 518 10.56 -16.64 9.51
C GLU A 518 9.53 -16.66 10.63
N ASN A 519 10.00 -16.87 11.85
CA ASN A 519 9.18 -16.90 13.04
C ASN A 519 9.34 -15.60 13.82
N SER A 520 8.25 -15.07 14.35
CA SER A 520 8.24 -13.92 15.24
C SER A 520 7.21 -14.10 16.36
N VAL A 521 7.35 -13.31 17.41
CA VAL A 521 6.48 -13.33 18.58
C VAL A 521 6.01 -11.90 18.88
N ASP A 522 4.74 -11.78 19.28
CA ASP A 522 4.22 -10.56 19.89
C ASP A 522 4.33 -10.69 21.40
N MET A 523 5.09 -9.81 22.02
CA MET A 523 5.39 -9.85 23.45
C MET A 523 5.01 -8.57 24.15
N ARG A 524 4.69 -8.71 25.44
CA ARG A 524 4.43 -7.58 26.35
C ARG A 524 4.84 -7.94 27.78
N TYR A 525 5.04 -6.95 28.63
CA TYR A 525 4.98 -7.19 30.07
C TYR A 525 3.55 -7.51 30.47
N MET A 526 3.36 -8.41 31.43
CA MET A 526 2.02 -8.74 31.91
C MET A 526 1.30 -7.48 32.40
N GLY A 527 0.03 -7.35 31.99
CA GLY A 527 -0.80 -6.18 32.28
C GLY A 527 -0.71 -5.04 31.27
N GLN A 528 0.23 -5.06 30.32
CA GLN A 528 0.27 -4.06 29.24
C GLN A 528 -0.78 -4.33 28.18
N ALA A 529 -1.28 -3.24 27.57
CA ALA A 529 -2.29 -3.31 26.52
C ALA A 529 -1.71 -3.56 25.12
N HIS A 530 -0.45 -3.18 24.88
CA HIS A 530 0.19 -3.25 23.57
C HIS A 530 1.35 -4.23 23.54
N GLU A 531 1.50 -4.92 22.43
CA GLU A 531 2.56 -5.88 22.18
C GLU A 531 3.62 -5.29 21.23
N LEU A 532 4.86 -5.73 21.40
CA LEU A 532 5.96 -5.52 20.47
C LEU A 532 6.22 -6.82 19.69
N ASN A 533 6.28 -6.74 18.37
CA ASN A 533 6.66 -7.86 17.52
C ASN A 533 8.18 -7.90 17.34
N LEU A 534 8.77 -9.08 17.52
CA LEU A 534 10.19 -9.30 17.34
C LEU A 534 10.47 -10.70 16.78
N PRO A 535 11.61 -10.87 16.05
CA PRO A 535 12.02 -12.17 15.55
C PRO A 535 12.23 -13.18 16.68
N PHE A 536 11.73 -14.41 16.50
CA PHE A 536 11.91 -15.47 17.46
C PHE A 536 13.30 -16.11 17.35
N LYS A 537 14.15 -15.84 18.34
CA LYS A 537 15.51 -16.36 18.48
C LYS A 537 15.74 -16.83 19.91
N LYS A 538 16.89 -17.47 20.22
CA LYS A 538 17.22 -17.85 21.59
C LYS A 538 17.27 -16.64 22.54
N SER A 539 17.69 -15.48 22.03
CA SER A 539 17.79 -14.20 22.77
C SER A 539 16.49 -13.40 22.80
N PHE A 540 15.34 -13.95 22.44
CA PHE A 540 14.09 -13.20 22.26
C PHE A 540 13.64 -12.39 23.49
N ILE A 541 13.97 -12.84 24.72
CA ILE A 541 13.67 -12.14 25.95
C ILE A 541 14.53 -10.87 26.06
N ASP A 542 15.85 -11.00 25.89
CA ASP A 542 16.78 -9.86 25.92
C ASP A 542 16.49 -8.86 24.80
N ASP A 543 16.16 -9.39 23.60
CA ASP A 543 15.79 -8.58 22.46
C ASP A 543 14.49 -7.80 22.74
N PHE A 544 13.54 -8.39 23.47
CA PHE A 544 12.32 -7.71 23.90
C PHE A 544 12.63 -6.55 24.88
N HIS A 545 13.45 -6.76 25.90
CA HIS A 545 13.84 -5.69 26.82
C HIS A 545 14.53 -4.53 26.11
N LYS A 546 15.45 -4.83 25.17
CA LYS A 546 16.15 -3.82 24.35
C LYS A 546 15.15 -3.04 23.47
N LEU A 547 14.25 -3.76 22.82
CA LEU A 547 13.24 -3.15 21.96
C LEU A 547 12.26 -2.28 22.75
N HIS A 548 11.82 -2.75 23.93
CA HIS A 548 10.92 -2.02 24.83
C HIS A 548 11.59 -0.72 25.33
N LYS A 549 12.88 -0.80 25.75
CA LYS A 549 13.66 0.37 26.17
C LYS A 549 13.79 1.39 25.02
N ARG A 550 14.02 0.92 23.81
CA ARG A 550 14.10 1.79 22.62
C ARG A 550 12.76 2.46 22.29
N SER A 551 11.64 1.71 22.41
CA SER A 551 10.31 2.20 22.01
C SER A 551 9.64 3.07 23.06
N TYR A 552 9.90 2.79 24.36
CA TYR A 552 9.21 3.44 25.48
C TYR A 552 10.15 4.12 26.50
N GLY A 553 11.46 4.13 26.22
CA GLY A 553 12.46 4.75 27.08
C GLY A 553 12.85 3.92 28.33
N SER A 554 12.11 2.86 28.66
CA SER A 554 12.35 2.02 29.84
C SER A 554 12.23 0.53 29.54
N ALA A 555 12.86 -0.30 30.37
CA ALA A 555 12.66 -1.74 30.42
C ALA A 555 12.58 -2.18 31.88
N LYS A 556 11.76 -3.21 32.17
CA LYS A 556 11.50 -3.73 33.52
C LYS A 556 11.89 -5.21 33.54
N SER A 557 13.14 -5.52 33.87
CA SER A 557 13.66 -6.90 33.87
C SER A 557 13.01 -7.84 34.86
N ASP A 558 12.45 -7.29 35.94
CA ASP A 558 11.76 -7.97 37.04
C ASP A 558 10.28 -8.28 36.79
N TYR A 559 9.73 -7.72 35.68
CA TYR A 559 8.34 -7.97 35.33
C TYR A 559 8.20 -9.24 34.48
N SER A 560 7.15 -10.03 34.78
CA SER A 560 6.79 -11.20 33.99
C SER A 560 6.45 -10.79 32.55
N ILE A 561 6.97 -11.56 31.60
CA ILE A 561 6.72 -11.37 30.16
C ILE A 561 5.68 -12.38 29.69
N GLU A 562 4.79 -11.94 28.83
CA GLU A 562 3.81 -12.77 28.14
C GLU A 562 4.05 -12.76 26.65
N VAL A 563 4.14 -13.93 26.02
CA VAL A 563 4.00 -14.09 24.56
C VAL A 563 2.52 -14.20 24.23
N VAL A 564 2.03 -13.19 23.55
CA VAL A 564 0.61 -13.07 23.20
C VAL A 564 0.27 -13.85 21.96
N ASN A 565 1.04 -13.63 20.88
CA ASN A 565 0.87 -14.34 19.62
C ASN A 565 2.21 -14.91 19.12
N ILE A 566 2.13 -16.02 18.43
CA ILE A 566 3.19 -16.52 17.56
C ILE A 566 2.81 -16.24 16.11
N ARG A 567 3.80 -15.87 15.29
CA ARG A 567 3.62 -15.57 13.87
C ARG A 567 4.64 -16.32 13.03
N VAL A 568 4.16 -16.91 11.95
CA VAL A 568 5.00 -17.61 10.97
C VAL A 568 4.79 -16.97 9.61
N ARG A 569 5.87 -16.51 9.02
CA ARG A 569 5.91 -16.09 7.61
C ARG A 569 6.63 -17.15 6.80
N VAL A 570 5.97 -17.65 5.75
CA VAL A 570 6.55 -18.58 4.80
C VAL A 570 6.61 -17.90 3.44
N THR A 571 7.85 -17.72 2.96
CA THR A 571 8.12 -17.05 1.69
C THR A 571 8.63 -18.05 0.67
N GLY A 572 7.89 -18.20 -0.41
CA GLY A 572 8.30 -18.93 -1.59
C GLY A 572 8.98 -17.98 -2.58
N LYS A 573 10.30 -18.08 -2.69
CA LYS A 573 11.05 -17.22 -3.60
C LYS A 573 10.75 -17.53 -5.06
N THR A 574 10.27 -16.52 -5.79
CA THR A 574 10.00 -16.61 -7.23
C THR A 574 11.27 -16.43 -8.05
N ARG A 575 11.22 -16.78 -9.33
CA ARG A 575 12.26 -16.39 -10.28
C ARG A 575 12.03 -14.95 -10.69
N LYS A 576 12.96 -14.07 -10.29
CA LYS A 576 12.85 -12.64 -10.58
C LYS A 576 13.36 -12.32 -11.97
N PRO A 577 12.71 -11.35 -12.68
CA PRO A 577 13.27 -10.79 -13.89
C PRO A 577 14.66 -10.21 -13.63
N VAL A 578 15.62 -10.48 -14.50
CA VAL A 578 16.94 -9.85 -14.43
C VAL A 578 16.83 -8.47 -15.03
N MET A 579 16.91 -7.44 -14.20
CA MET A 579 17.05 -6.06 -14.69
C MET A 579 18.45 -5.93 -15.29
N GLY A 580 18.52 -5.87 -16.63
CA GLY A 580 19.78 -5.78 -17.36
C GLY A 580 20.50 -4.45 -17.08
N LYS A 581 21.80 -4.53 -16.83
CA LYS A 581 22.64 -3.34 -16.93
C LYS A 581 22.68 -2.89 -18.39
N ARG A 582 22.55 -1.60 -18.63
CA ARG A 582 22.71 -1.07 -19.99
C ARG A 582 24.11 -1.44 -20.52
N PRO A 583 24.26 -1.99 -21.75
CA PRO A 583 25.56 -2.37 -22.30
C PRO A 583 26.54 -1.19 -22.29
N LYS A 584 27.82 -1.45 -22.01
CA LYS A 584 28.87 -0.45 -22.18
C LYS A 584 28.95 -0.07 -23.66
N GLY A 585 28.91 1.23 -23.97
CA GLY A 585 29.08 1.70 -25.35
C GLY A 585 27.80 1.84 -26.18
N SER A 586 26.60 1.56 -25.64
CA SER A 586 25.35 1.92 -26.33
C SER A 586 25.19 3.45 -26.39
N LEU A 587 25.88 4.04 -27.37
CA LEU A 587 25.74 5.45 -27.70
C LEU A 587 24.38 5.62 -28.41
N VAL A 588 23.37 6.06 -27.69
CA VAL A 588 22.26 6.75 -28.36
C VAL A 588 22.83 8.11 -28.72
N LYS A 589 23.27 8.25 -29.98
CA LYS A 589 23.63 9.53 -30.59
C LYS A 589 22.36 10.40 -30.59
N GLY A 590 22.16 11.19 -29.55
CA GLY A 590 21.09 12.17 -29.49
C GLY A 590 21.50 13.24 -28.49
N LYS A 591 21.61 14.48 -28.97
CA LYS A 591 21.69 15.65 -28.11
C LYS A 591 20.48 15.61 -27.17
N ALA A 592 20.69 15.90 -25.87
CA ALA A 592 19.61 16.39 -25.02
C ALA A 592 18.66 17.25 -25.88
N ILE A 593 17.36 17.25 -25.58
CA ILE A 593 16.34 17.99 -26.38
C ILE A 593 16.74 19.48 -26.44
N GLY A 594 17.83 19.94 -26.54
CA GLY A 594 18.43 21.25 -26.74
C GLY A 594 17.59 22.51 -26.45
N LYS A 595 16.38 22.32 -25.86
CA LYS A 595 15.40 23.34 -25.55
C LYS A 595 15.53 23.73 -24.06
N LYS A 596 15.63 25.04 -23.80
CA LYS A 596 15.56 25.60 -22.46
C LYS A 596 14.17 26.12 -22.18
N VAL A 597 13.63 25.80 -21.01
CA VAL A 597 12.34 26.31 -20.53
C VAL A 597 12.56 27.26 -19.35
N LYS A 598 11.69 28.24 -19.21
CA LYS A 598 11.66 29.06 -17.99
C LYS A 598 10.96 28.28 -16.89
N CYS A 599 11.61 28.09 -15.75
CA CYS A 599 11.01 27.51 -14.56
C CYS A 599 11.20 28.44 -13.35
N PHE A 600 10.21 28.45 -12.46
CA PHE A 600 10.26 29.23 -11.23
C PHE A 600 10.69 28.36 -10.05
N PHE A 601 11.68 28.88 -9.28
CA PHE A 601 12.18 28.19 -8.12
C PHE A 601 12.66 29.21 -7.07
N ARG A 602 12.09 29.14 -5.86
CA ARG A 602 12.45 29.98 -4.70
C ARG A 602 12.59 31.47 -5.04
N GLY A 603 11.52 32.05 -5.54
CA GLY A 603 11.45 33.50 -5.83
C GLY A 603 12.10 33.94 -7.14
N LYS A 604 12.68 33.04 -7.95
CA LYS A 604 13.41 33.40 -9.17
C LYS A 604 12.99 32.58 -10.39
N TRP A 605 12.90 33.24 -11.55
CA TRP A 605 12.79 32.57 -12.84
C TRP A 605 14.16 32.16 -13.34
N LEU A 606 14.31 30.89 -13.67
CA LEU A 606 15.54 30.26 -14.14
C LEU A 606 15.34 29.64 -15.51
N LYS A 607 16.42 29.44 -16.27
CA LYS A 607 16.43 28.68 -17.52
C LYS A 607 16.84 27.24 -17.19
N ALA A 608 15.93 26.28 -17.34
CA ALA A 608 16.18 24.85 -17.12
C ALA A 608 16.36 24.12 -18.46
N ASP A 609 17.32 23.22 -18.52
CA ASP A 609 17.50 22.32 -19.66
C ASP A 609 16.41 21.24 -19.64
N VAL A 610 15.83 20.91 -20.81
CA VAL A 610 14.92 19.78 -20.97
C VAL A 610 15.68 18.60 -21.54
N LEU A 611 15.70 17.49 -20.81
CA LEU A 611 16.47 16.29 -21.12
C LEU A 611 15.54 15.08 -21.23
N ASP A 612 15.59 14.36 -22.36
CA ASP A 612 14.94 13.07 -22.50
C ASP A 612 15.81 12.00 -21.82
N ARG A 613 15.28 11.37 -20.77
CA ARG A 613 15.98 10.36 -19.99
C ARG A 613 16.53 9.21 -20.85
N ASN A 614 15.81 8.80 -21.88
CA ASN A 614 16.21 7.71 -22.78
C ASN A 614 17.42 8.09 -23.64
N ARG A 615 17.69 9.39 -23.82
CA ARG A 615 18.76 9.93 -24.66
C ARG A 615 19.97 10.40 -23.86
N VAL A 616 19.87 10.48 -22.53
CA VAL A 616 21.00 10.87 -21.68
C VAL A 616 22.00 9.71 -21.59
N GLN A 617 23.28 10.02 -21.73
CA GLN A 617 24.36 9.02 -21.67
C GLN A 617 24.54 8.50 -20.24
N LYS A 618 24.89 7.21 -20.14
CA LYS A 618 25.31 6.58 -18.88
C LYS A 618 26.51 7.32 -18.28
N ARG A 619 26.49 7.47 -16.97
CA ARG A 619 27.51 8.21 -16.20
C ARG A 619 27.61 9.71 -16.52
N SER A 620 26.64 10.25 -17.26
CA SER A 620 26.54 11.70 -17.44
C SER A 620 26.25 12.38 -16.10
N ARG A 621 26.91 13.52 -15.91
CA ARG A 621 26.65 14.43 -14.81
C ARG A 621 25.76 15.58 -15.30
N ILE A 622 24.55 15.66 -14.78
CA ILE A 622 23.59 16.69 -15.11
C ILE A 622 23.58 17.70 -13.94
N ASN A 623 23.70 18.97 -14.29
CA ASN A 623 23.59 20.05 -13.30
C ASN A 623 22.17 20.65 -13.35
N GLY A 624 21.58 20.90 -12.18
CA GLY A 624 20.33 21.68 -12.09
C GLY A 624 20.55 23.19 -12.40
N PRO A 625 19.51 23.91 -12.84
CA PRO A 625 18.15 23.43 -13.00
C PRO A 625 17.95 22.64 -14.30
N ALA A 626 17.25 21.51 -14.22
CA ALA A 626 16.89 20.71 -15.41
C ALA A 626 15.53 19.99 -15.21
N LEU A 627 14.83 19.77 -16.31
CA LEU A 627 13.67 18.88 -16.41
C LEU A 627 14.11 17.60 -17.10
N ILE A 628 14.09 16.48 -16.39
CA ILE A 628 14.38 15.17 -16.95
C ILE A 628 13.05 14.49 -17.21
N VAL A 629 12.69 14.38 -18.50
CA VAL A 629 11.40 13.85 -18.93
C VAL A 629 11.52 12.38 -19.31
N GLU A 630 10.49 11.62 -18.99
CA GLU A 630 10.30 10.21 -19.31
C GLU A 630 8.83 9.99 -19.71
N ASP A 631 8.52 8.92 -20.41
CA ASP A 631 7.16 8.65 -20.88
C ASP A 631 6.10 8.61 -19.78
N THR A 632 6.50 8.27 -18.56
CA THR A 632 5.58 8.05 -17.44
C THR A 632 5.79 8.99 -16.27
N SER A 633 6.85 9.82 -16.28
CA SER A 633 7.19 10.72 -15.18
C SER A 633 8.05 11.90 -15.62
N THR A 634 8.11 12.93 -14.78
CA THR A 634 9.04 14.07 -14.95
C THR A 634 9.78 14.29 -13.64
N THR A 635 11.10 14.47 -13.72
CA THR A 635 11.93 14.83 -12.58
C THR A 635 12.42 16.26 -12.72
N PHE A 636 12.13 17.10 -11.75
CA PHE A 636 12.68 18.45 -11.62
C PHE A 636 13.97 18.40 -10.79
N LEU A 637 15.11 18.62 -11.44
CA LEU A 637 16.41 18.76 -10.79
C LEU A 637 16.59 20.21 -10.38
N ALA A 638 16.56 20.49 -9.08
CA ALA A 638 16.71 21.83 -8.57
C ALA A 638 18.15 22.39 -8.75
N PRO A 639 18.36 23.72 -8.77
CA PRO A 639 19.66 24.36 -9.08
C PRO A 639 20.83 23.88 -8.23
N GLU A 640 20.58 23.61 -6.95
CA GLU A 640 21.61 23.16 -6.00
C GLU A 640 21.90 21.66 -6.03
N TYR A 641 21.33 20.93 -6.97
CA TYR A 641 21.52 19.48 -7.09
C TYR A 641 22.29 19.07 -8.34
N ILE A 642 22.90 17.92 -8.24
CA ILE A 642 23.60 17.24 -9.33
C ILE A 642 22.96 15.84 -9.46
N CYS A 643 22.75 15.42 -10.69
CA CYS A 643 22.26 14.09 -11.01
C CYS A 643 23.31 13.30 -11.78
N ASN A 644 23.59 12.07 -11.31
CA ASN A 644 24.38 11.07 -12.02
C ASN A 644 23.45 9.92 -12.44
N ILE A 645 23.75 9.28 -13.58
CA ILE A 645 23.01 8.12 -14.08
C ILE A 645 23.80 6.86 -13.77
N ASP A 646 23.19 5.90 -13.07
CA ASP A 646 23.81 4.64 -12.70
C ASP A 646 23.79 3.60 -13.83
N ASP A 647 24.30 2.39 -13.54
CA ASP A 647 24.36 1.29 -14.50
C ASP A 647 22.98 0.71 -14.90
N TYR A 648 21.94 1.01 -14.16
CA TYR A 648 20.56 0.59 -14.39
C TYR A 648 19.66 1.73 -14.93
N ASP A 649 20.28 2.84 -15.36
CA ASP A 649 19.60 4.05 -15.81
C ASP A 649 18.79 4.77 -14.71
N ASN A 650 19.06 4.53 -13.43
CA ASN A 650 18.45 5.30 -12.35
C ASN A 650 19.13 6.67 -12.22
N LEU A 651 18.35 7.68 -11.77
CA LEU A 651 18.90 8.99 -11.42
C LEU A 651 19.34 8.97 -9.97
N ILE A 652 20.60 9.19 -9.72
CA ILE A 652 21.19 9.40 -8.40
C ILE A 652 21.43 10.89 -8.23
N ILE A 653 20.61 11.54 -7.39
CA ILE A 653 20.61 12.98 -7.21
C ILE A 653 21.19 13.30 -5.82
N GLU A 654 22.13 14.22 -5.79
CA GLU A 654 22.82 14.66 -4.57
C GLU A 654 22.96 16.18 -4.57
N LYS A 655 22.96 16.79 -3.37
CA LYS A 655 23.18 18.23 -3.24
C LYS A 655 24.61 18.56 -3.60
N ARG A 656 24.83 19.65 -4.33
CA ARG A 656 26.19 20.15 -4.63
C ARG A 656 26.89 20.55 -3.34
N ILE A 657 28.06 20.00 -3.10
CA ILE A 657 28.97 20.54 -2.10
C ILE A 657 29.62 21.76 -2.75
N LEU A 658 29.12 22.94 -2.44
CA LEU A 658 29.87 24.15 -2.75
C LEU A 658 31.14 24.09 -1.89
N LYS A 659 32.29 23.84 -2.51
CA LYS A 659 33.55 24.16 -1.86
C LYS A 659 33.50 25.68 -1.62
N HIS A 660 33.41 26.07 -0.37
CA HIS A 660 33.68 27.47 -0.02
C HIS A 660 35.09 27.78 -0.52
N ALA A 661 35.17 28.63 -1.56
CA ALA A 661 36.40 29.17 -2.04
C ALA A 661 36.94 30.19 -1.02
#